data_9a605640e3c486d1dcb439cbd6297eb2
#
_entry.id   9a605640e3c486d1dcb439cbd6297eb2
#
_cell.length_a   1.000
_cell.length_b   1.000
_cell.length_c   1.000
_cell.angle_alpha   90.00
_cell.angle_beta   90.00
_cell.angle_gamma   90.00
#
_symmetry.space_group_name_H-M   'P 1'
#
loop_
_entity.id
_entity.type
_entity.pdbx_description
1 polymer ?
#
loop_
_entity_poly.entity_id
_entity_poly.type
_entity_poly.pdbx_seq_one_letter_code
_entity_poly.pdbx_strand_id
1 'polypeptide(L)'
;MCIRDRYNTCLDISNVLNAGDISNARSKVITLLHEINGTNNNSYMELVNHLIREVGLLPYIDTYTASWEDRFVCEVFKVNIGERKPCVLHTAQSQVLKKLLEGKSVAVSAPTSFGKSFVIDAFIAIKQPINVVILVPTVALADETRRRICRKFSHQYKIITTTDVELAEKNILVFPQERAFAYIDKLPSIDILIVDEFYKASTNFDLERSSTLLSSMVELGKKAKQRYYLAPNIHEIEENVFTEGMTFLRMDFKTVVTHAWRLYKSRPKNEDKQSFKTRKLIELINTGIGKALIYTGTYKGIEEVTTILNRNLYNKDSELLANFSDWLECNYGEKYILKDLVKHGIGIHNGQLHRSLSQIQIKLFEEQNGLDYLVSTSSIIEGVNTQAESVVLWSNKNGAHKIDYFTFRNIIGRAGRMFRYFVGRVYMLEEPPSQENTKLRLEFPDDVVKKLDGNDPGIKLNNEQYVKIQRYQDEMIELLGTDIWHRIERIPQIRSCKPSMLKIIAEKLKTDSNWPTNCDALQNNNTWEWRDALGDIIEILEYHRKGHLRYYACACSNGWKMTIKELYNTVKDYGITYEDIFTFERYVSFNLSSIIAVINIIRQELYPNSSNIANFVYKASNAFLPKIVFQLEEYGLPRMISKKIQNAGLINLEDDSKEITIVIQEFNTIGIEYLEQKIPNLHSFDKYILKHFMNGIRCITTNQKN
;
A
#
# COMPACT_ATOMS: atom_id res chain seq x y z
N MET A 1 -7.88 29.96 -24.22
CA MET A 1 -7.66 29.59 -25.65
C MET A 1 -8.70 30.27 -26.54
N CYS A 2 -8.29 30.99 -27.62
CA CYS A 2 -9.27 31.58 -28.54
C CYS A 2 -9.84 30.53 -29.51
N ILE A 3 -10.96 30.85 -30.18
CA ILE A 3 -11.66 29.93 -31.10
C ILE A 3 -10.74 29.47 -32.25
N ARG A 4 -9.96 30.39 -32.82
CA ARG A 4 -9.04 30.13 -33.91
C ARG A 4 -7.91 29.21 -33.48
N ASP A 5 -7.37 29.39 -32.26
CA ASP A 5 -6.32 28.55 -31.72
C ASP A 5 -6.83 27.14 -31.49
N ARG A 6 -8.05 26.96 -31.02
CA ARG A 6 -8.69 25.67 -30.83
C ARG A 6 -8.82 24.92 -32.15
N TYR A 7 -9.32 25.59 -33.19
CA TYR A 7 -9.42 24.99 -34.52
C TYR A 7 -8.05 24.53 -35.06
N ASN A 8 -7.04 25.42 -34.97
CA ASN A 8 -5.67 25.08 -35.44
C ASN A 8 -5.09 23.90 -34.67
N THR A 9 -5.33 23.81 -33.35
CA THR A 9 -4.90 22.67 -32.53
C THR A 9 -5.61 21.38 -32.96
N CYS A 10 -6.90 21.42 -33.24
CA CYS A 10 -7.65 20.27 -33.74
C CYS A 10 -7.11 19.80 -35.11
N LEU A 11 -6.81 20.73 -36.00
CA LEU A 11 -6.22 20.43 -37.31
C LEU A 11 -4.83 19.78 -37.19
N ASP A 12 -3.98 20.30 -36.29
CA ASP A 12 -2.67 19.72 -36.00
C ASP A 12 -2.80 18.30 -35.44
N ILE A 13 -3.73 18.06 -34.51
CA ILE A 13 -4.02 16.71 -33.98
C ILE A 13 -4.46 15.77 -35.10
N SER A 14 -5.35 16.22 -35.99
CA SER A 14 -5.81 15.42 -37.15
C SER A 14 -4.68 15.04 -38.08
N ASN A 15 -3.75 15.97 -38.34
CA ASN A 15 -2.57 15.69 -39.15
C ASN A 15 -1.64 14.63 -38.52
N VAL A 16 -1.47 14.69 -37.18
CA VAL A 16 -0.67 13.70 -36.43
C VAL A 16 -1.37 12.32 -36.45
N LEU A 17 -2.70 12.27 -36.35
CA LEU A 17 -3.49 11.04 -36.49
C LEU A 17 -3.34 10.43 -37.88
N ASN A 18 -3.45 11.26 -38.94
CA ASN A 18 -3.30 10.82 -40.33
C ASN A 18 -1.86 10.28 -40.62
N ALA A 19 -0.85 10.79 -39.90
CA ALA A 19 0.51 10.26 -39.92
C ALA A 19 0.67 8.94 -39.12
N GLY A 20 -0.35 8.43 -38.47
CA GLY A 20 -0.34 7.17 -37.71
C GLY A 20 0.23 7.27 -36.29
N ASP A 21 0.63 8.46 -35.81
CA ASP A 21 1.18 8.65 -34.46
C ASP A 21 0.08 8.89 -33.41
N ILE A 22 -0.68 7.83 -33.09
CA ILE A 22 -1.78 7.88 -32.14
C ILE A 22 -1.32 8.28 -30.74
N SER A 23 -0.10 7.93 -30.33
CA SER A 23 0.42 8.25 -28.99
C SER A 23 0.66 9.76 -28.81
N ASN A 24 1.24 10.40 -29.82
CA ASN A 24 1.45 11.85 -29.85
C ASN A 24 0.12 12.60 -29.97
N ALA A 25 -0.76 12.15 -30.88
CA ALA A 25 -2.10 12.70 -31.02
C ALA A 25 -2.87 12.66 -29.69
N ARG A 26 -2.81 11.54 -28.97
CA ARG A 26 -3.42 11.38 -27.62
C ARG A 26 -2.86 12.41 -26.64
N SER A 27 -1.55 12.60 -26.62
CA SER A 27 -0.90 13.58 -25.74
C SER A 27 -1.37 15.01 -26.06
N LYS A 28 -1.51 15.35 -27.33
CA LYS A 28 -2.03 16.66 -27.77
C LYS A 28 -3.51 16.86 -27.41
N VAL A 29 -4.35 15.81 -27.55
CA VAL A 29 -5.77 15.86 -27.13
C VAL A 29 -5.86 16.12 -25.63
N ILE A 30 -5.05 15.45 -24.80
CA ILE A 30 -5.05 15.66 -23.34
C ILE A 30 -4.62 17.10 -23.01
N THR A 31 -3.61 17.64 -23.71
CA THR A 31 -3.18 19.04 -23.53
C THR A 31 -4.31 20.01 -23.92
N LEU A 32 -4.99 19.75 -25.03
CA LEU A 32 -6.16 20.54 -25.46
C LEU A 32 -7.26 20.51 -24.40
N LEU A 33 -7.58 19.34 -23.84
CA LEU A 33 -8.54 19.20 -22.75
C LEU A 33 -8.16 20.02 -21.52
N HIS A 34 -6.87 20.06 -21.18
CA HIS A 34 -6.38 20.90 -20.08
C HIS A 34 -6.63 22.41 -20.34
N GLU A 35 -6.39 22.88 -21.56
CA GLU A 35 -6.53 24.29 -21.93
C GLU A 35 -7.99 24.75 -22.01
N ILE A 36 -8.91 23.86 -22.39
CA ILE A 36 -10.33 24.17 -22.47
C ILE A 36 -11.08 23.92 -21.16
N ASN A 37 -10.48 23.22 -20.21
CA ASN A 37 -11.09 22.92 -18.92
C ASN A 37 -11.45 24.21 -18.17
N GLY A 38 -12.72 24.31 -17.75
CA GLY A 38 -13.23 25.52 -17.07
C GLY A 38 -13.57 26.68 -17.99
N THR A 39 -13.49 26.53 -19.32
CA THR A 39 -13.97 27.55 -20.27
C THR A 39 -15.43 27.27 -20.67
N ASN A 40 -16.29 28.30 -20.66
CA ASN A 40 -17.70 28.18 -21.09
C ASN A 40 -17.90 28.19 -22.62
N ASN A 41 -16.82 28.06 -23.38
CA ASN A 41 -16.87 28.12 -24.85
C ASN A 41 -16.98 26.72 -25.45
N ASN A 42 -18.13 26.37 -26.02
CA ASN A 42 -18.43 25.09 -26.64
C ASN A 42 -18.09 25.00 -28.14
N SER A 43 -17.42 26.03 -28.70
CA SER A 43 -17.02 25.99 -30.11
C SER A 43 -16.10 24.83 -30.42
N TYR A 44 -16.39 24.11 -31.51
CA TYR A 44 -15.68 22.91 -31.96
C TYR A 44 -15.66 21.72 -30.97
N MET A 45 -16.56 21.69 -29.95
CA MET A 45 -16.58 20.59 -29.00
C MET A 45 -16.96 19.25 -29.65
N GLU A 46 -17.80 19.27 -30.68
CA GLU A 46 -18.10 18.05 -31.44
C GLU A 46 -16.86 17.48 -32.13
N LEU A 47 -16.03 18.35 -32.75
CA LEU A 47 -14.74 17.94 -33.32
C LEU A 47 -13.76 17.45 -32.25
N VAL A 48 -13.73 18.08 -31.08
CA VAL A 48 -12.89 17.65 -29.96
C VAL A 48 -13.34 16.25 -29.49
N ASN A 49 -14.64 16.00 -29.35
CA ASN A 49 -15.18 14.69 -28.98
C ASN A 49 -14.80 13.61 -30.00
N HIS A 50 -14.88 13.94 -31.29
CA HIS A 50 -14.42 13.03 -32.35
C HIS A 50 -12.93 12.69 -32.19
N LEU A 51 -12.06 13.68 -31.96
CA LEU A 51 -10.63 13.45 -31.74
C LEU A 51 -10.37 12.61 -30.46
N ILE A 52 -11.12 12.84 -29.38
CA ILE A 52 -11.08 12.02 -28.16
C ILE A 52 -11.39 10.55 -28.47
N ARG A 53 -12.42 10.30 -29.31
CA ARG A 53 -12.79 8.94 -29.75
C ARG A 53 -11.64 8.30 -30.53
N GLU A 54 -11.09 9.00 -31.53
CA GLU A 54 -10.04 8.48 -32.41
C GLU A 54 -8.77 8.08 -31.62
N VAL A 55 -8.43 8.81 -30.56
CA VAL A 55 -7.28 8.45 -29.70
C VAL A 55 -7.63 7.46 -28.58
N GLY A 56 -8.91 7.02 -28.50
CA GLY A 56 -9.36 5.99 -27.55
C GLY A 56 -9.61 6.48 -26.13
N LEU A 57 -9.68 7.78 -25.90
CA LEU A 57 -9.92 8.41 -24.59
C LEU A 57 -11.40 8.54 -24.25
N LEU A 58 -12.21 7.56 -24.55
CA LEU A 58 -13.68 7.58 -24.49
C LEU A 58 -14.28 8.12 -23.19
N PRO A 59 -13.71 7.89 -21.99
CA PRO A 59 -14.23 8.50 -20.75
C PRO A 59 -14.22 10.03 -20.73
N TYR A 60 -13.47 10.70 -21.61
CA TYR A 60 -13.40 12.16 -21.69
C TYR A 60 -14.44 12.76 -22.64
N ILE A 61 -15.20 11.96 -23.40
CA ILE A 61 -16.22 12.44 -24.30
C ILE A 61 -17.32 13.15 -23.49
N ASP A 62 -17.59 14.40 -23.83
CA ASP A 62 -18.74 15.13 -23.31
C ASP A 62 -20.00 14.75 -24.12
N THR A 63 -20.84 13.92 -23.53
CA THR A 63 -22.03 13.40 -24.16
C THR A 63 -23.09 14.46 -24.51
N TYR A 64 -23.01 15.68 -23.94
CA TYR A 64 -23.92 16.76 -24.24
C TYR A 64 -23.61 17.44 -25.58
N THR A 65 -22.32 17.52 -25.93
CA THR A 65 -21.83 18.18 -27.16
C THR A 65 -21.36 17.18 -28.22
N ALA A 66 -21.40 15.88 -27.92
CA ALA A 66 -20.96 14.82 -28.80
C ALA A 66 -21.98 14.51 -29.91
N SER A 67 -21.47 14.10 -31.09
CA SER A 67 -22.30 13.52 -32.17
C SER A 67 -23.05 12.27 -31.71
N TRP A 68 -24.02 11.82 -32.48
CA TRP A 68 -24.73 10.58 -32.15
C TRP A 68 -23.81 9.35 -32.24
N GLU A 69 -22.85 9.35 -33.17
CA GLU A 69 -21.85 8.27 -33.33
C GLU A 69 -20.94 8.19 -32.11
N ASP A 70 -20.42 9.32 -31.61
CA ASP A 70 -19.57 9.36 -30.44
C ASP A 70 -20.30 8.93 -29.18
N ARG A 71 -21.60 9.32 -29.04
CA ARG A 71 -22.47 8.84 -27.96
C ARG A 71 -22.71 7.35 -28.06
N PHE A 72 -22.97 6.83 -29.27
CA PHE A 72 -23.16 5.39 -29.48
C PHE A 72 -21.91 4.58 -29.09
N VAL A 73 -20.70 5.05 -29.48
CA VAL A 73 -19.45 4.41 -29.08
C VAL A 73 -19.30 4.43 -27.54
N CYS A 74 -19.61 5.54 -26.87
CA CYS A 74 -19.61 5.59 -25.41
C CYS A 74 -20.54 4.54 -24.79
N GLU A 75 -21.73 4.34 -25.34
CA GLU A 75 -22.66 3.30 -24.83
C GLU A 75 -22.09 1.88 -24.99
N VAL A 76 -21.42 1.59 -26.10
CA VAL A 76 -20.78 0.28 -26.35
C VAL A 76 -19.65 0.00 -25.35
N PHE A 77 -18.92 1.03 -24.91
CA PHE A 77 -17.82 0.90 -23.96
C PHE A 77 -18.23 1.09 -22.48
N LYS A 78 -19.53 1.26 -22.23
CA LYS A 78 -20.05 1.26 -20.86
C LYS A 78 -20.06 -0.14 -20.27
N VAL A 79 -19.56 -0.24 -19.05
CA VAL A 79 -19.52 -1.50 -18.30
C VAL A 79 -20.03 -1.30 -16.88
N ASN A 80 -20.62 -2.34 -16.32
CA ASN A 80 -20.95 -2.40 -14.91
C ASN A 80 -19.65 -2.59 -14.09
N ILE A 81 -19.46 -1.73 -13.10
CA ILE A 81 -18.31 -1.78 -12.17
C ILE A 81 -18.75 -1.99 -10.72
N GLY A 82 -19.96 -2.51 -10.49
CA GLY A 82 -20.55 -2.66 -9.15
C GLY A 82 -21.11 -1.35 -8.56
N GLU A 83 -21.28 -0.31 -9.38
CA GLU A 83 -21.90 0.96 -8.99
C GLU A 83 -23.26 1.14 -9.69
N ARG A 84 -24.13 2.04 -9.16
CA ARG A 84 -25.44 2.31 -9.77
C ARG A 84 -25.35 2.81 -11.22
N LYS A 85 -24.28 3.56 -11.53
CA LYS A 85 -24.04 4.07 -12.87
C LYS A 85 -22.90 3.28 -13.53
N PRO A 86 -23.10 2.77 -14.75
CA PRO A 86 -22.02 2.15 -15.51
C PRO A 86 -20.92 3.16 -15.81
N CYS A 87 -19.71 2.68 -16.01
CA CYS A 87 -18.52 3.50 -16.33
C CYS A 87 -18.10 3.22 -17.79
N VAL A 88 -17.71 4.28 -18.50
CA VAL A 88 -17.11 4.14 -19.82
C VAL A 88 -15.63 3.80 -19.64
N LEU A 89 -15.17 2.70 -20.25
CA LEU A 89 -13.76 2.33 -20.27
C LEU A 89 -13.08 2.96 -21.49
N HIS A 90 -11.80 3.31 -21.34
CA HIS A 90 -10.99 3.63 -22.51
C HIS A 90 -10.59 2.34 -23.27
N THR A 91 -10.19 2.47 -24.53
CA THR A 91 -9.98 1.32 -25.42
C THR A 91 -9.01 0.28 -24.87
N ALA A 92 -7.91 0.70 -24.25
CA ALA A 92 -6.92 -0.23 -23.69
C ALA A 92 -7.45 -1.00 -22.44
N GLN A 93 -8.28 -0.37 -21.57
CA GLN A 93 -8.95 -1.09 -20.47
C GLN A 93 -9.91 -2.15 -21.01
N SER A 94 -10.68 -1.82 -22.03
CA SER A 94 -11.60 -2.76 -22.69
C SER A 94 -10.87 -3.96 -23.30
N GLN A 95 -9.69 -3.76 -23.89
CA GLN A 95 -8.87 -4.86 -24.43
C GLN A 95 -8.42 -5.82 -23.33
N VAL A 96 -7.97 -5.31 -22.18
CA VAL A 96 -7.59 -6.14 -21.02
C VAL A 96 -8.80 -6.88 -20.47
N LEU A 97 -9.92 -6.18 -20.27
CA LEU A 97 -11.15 -6.76 -19.74
C LEU A 97 -11.68 -7.88 -20.66
N LYS A 98 -11.67 -7.68 -21.98
CA LYS A 98 -12.07 -8.70 -22.97
C LYS A 98 -11.28 -9.99 -22.78
N LYS A 99 -9.94 -9.91 -22.68
CA LYS A 99 -9.09 -11.10 -22.47
C LYS A 99 -9.42 -11.82 -21.16
N LEU A 100 -9.66 -11.06 -20.09
CA LEU A 100 -10.06 -11.64 -18.81
C LEU A 100 -11.43 -12.32 -18.91
N LEU A 101 -12.41 -11.70 -19.59
CA LEU A 101 -13.73 -12.29 -19.81
C LEU A 101 -13.71 -13.56 -20.67
N GLU A 102 -12.74 -13.68 -21.58
CA GLU A 102 -12.43 -14.89 -22.36
C GLU A 102 -11.78 -16.01 -21.51
N GLY A 103 -11.52 -15.79 -20.23
CA GLY A 103 -10.89 -16.76 -19.32
C GLY A 103 -9.36 -16.82 -19.42
N LYS A 104 -8.72 -15.87 -20.13
CA LYS A 104 -7.26 -15.85 -20.29
C LYS A 104 -6.58 -15.29 -19.04
N SER A 105 -5.48 -15.90 -18.62
CA SER A 105 -4.58 -15.33 -17.64
C SER A 105 -3.69 -14.26 -18.28
N VAL A 106 -3.58 -13.09 -17.62
CA VAL A 106 -2.95 -11.89 -18.21
C VAL A 106 -2.02 -11.23 -17.23
N ALA A 107 -0.81 -10.92 -17.67
CA ALA A 107 0.12 -10.02 -16.97
C ALA A 107 0.14 -8.66 -17.70
N VAL A 108 -0.17 -7.58 -16.99
CA VAL A 108 -0.31 -6.25 -17.59
C VAL A 108 0.72 -5.30 -17.00
N SER A 109 1.49 -4.68 -17.87
CA SER A 109 2.29 -3.50 -17.55
C SER A 109 1.60 -2.25 -18.08
N ALA A 110 1.20 -1.35 -17.20
CA ALA A 110 0.48 -0.13 -17.57
C ALA A 110 0.86 1.04 -16.65
N PRO A 111 0.83 2.30 -17.15
CA PRO A 111 1.07 3.48 -16.32
C PRO A 111 0.19 3.53 -15.07
N THR A 112 0.62 4.24 -14.04
CA THR A 112 -0.16 4.42 -12.80
C THR A 112 -1.52 5.08 -13.05
N SER A 113 -1.63 5.94 -14.07
CA SER A 113 -2.88 6.60 -14.48
C SER A 113 -3.82 5.73 -15.32
N PHE A 114 -3.46 4.49 -15.65
CA PHE A 114 -4.25 3.58 -16.51
C PHE A 114 -5.63 3.23 -15.93
N GLY A 115 -5.80 3.32 -14.61
CA GLY A 115 -7.06 2.93 -13.97
C GLY A 115 -7.26 1.42 -13.88
N LYS A 116 -6.22 0.69 -13.50
CA LYS A 116 -6.20 -0.77 -13.31
C LYS A 116 -7.36 -1.29 -12.47
N SER A 117 -7.78 -0.55 -11.46
CA SER A 117 -8.88 -0.89 -10.55
C SER A 117 -10.25 -1.00 -11.24
N PHE A 118 -10.51 -0.20 -12.28
CA PHE A 118 -11.76 -0.29 -13.03
C PHE A 118 -11.92 -1.63 -13.76
N VAL A 119 -10.83 -2.20 -14.26
CA VAL A 119 -10.84 -3.51 -14.94
C VAL A 119 -11.15 -4.62 -13.94
N ILE A 120 -10.59 -4.56 -12.73
CA ILE A 120 -10.87 -5.51 -11.64
C ILE A 120 -12.37 -5.46 -11.28
N ASP A 121 -12.88 -4.26 -11.05
CA ASP A 121 -14.27 -4.04 -10.64
C ASP A 121 -15.25 -4.49 -11.72
N ALA A 122 -14.97 -4.17 -12.98
CA ALA A 122 -15.78 -4.62 -14.12
C ALA A 122 -15.78 -6.14 -14.25
N PHE A 123 -14.62 -6.79 -14.09
CA PHE A 123 -14.53 -8.24 -14.12
C PHE A 123 -15.38 -8.90 -13.02
N ILE A 124 -15.25 -8.42 -11.78
CA ILE A 124 -16.03 -8.95 -10.64
C ILE A 124 -17.53 -8.75 -10.88
N ALA A 125 -17.94 -7.55 -11.33
CA ALA A 125 -19.35 -7.23 -11.57
C ALA A 125 -19.98 -8.08 -12.68
N ILE A 126 -19.23 -8.41 -13.73
CA ILE A 126 -19.73 -9.16 -14.91
C ILE A 126 -19.67 -10.68 -14.67
N LYS A 127 -18.52 -11.20 -14.20
CA LYS A 127 -18.32 -12.65 -14.04
C LYS A 127 -18.85 -13.20 -12.72
N GLN A 128 -18.98 -12.37 -11.70
CA GLN A 128 -19.44 -12.76 -10.36
C GLN A 128 -18.73 -14.02 -9.81
N PRO A 129 -17.39 -14.04 -9.80
CA PRO A 129 -16.61 -15.19 -9.34
C PRO A 129 -16.93 -15.52 -7.88
N ILE A 130 -16.75 -16.78 -7.45
CA ILE A 130 -17.05 -17.23 -6.08
C ILE A 130 -15.92 -16.77 -5.13
N ASN A 131 -14.67 -17.11 -5.46
CA ASN A 131 -13.51 -16.79 -4.67
C ASN A 131 -12.55 -15.91 -5.47
N VAL A 132 -12.38 -14.65 -5.04
CA VAL A 132 -11.41 -13.69 -5.57
C VAL A 132 -10.33 -13.48 -4.53
N VAL A 133 -9.06 -13.61 -4.93
CA VAL A 133 -7.92 -13.26 -4.08
C VAL A 133 -7.17 -12.09 -4.71
N ILE A 134 -7.01 -11.01 -3.95
CA ILE A 134 -6.28 -9.80 -4.37
C ILE A 134 -5.08 -9.61 -3.43
N LEU A 135 -3.89 -9.88 -3.92
CA LEU A 135 -2.66 -9.59 -3.21
C LEU A 135 -2.22 -8.16 -3.52
N VAL A 136 -1.93 -7.40 -2.48
CA VAL A 136 -1.43 -6.02 -2.56
C VAL A 136 -0.18 -5.85 -1.71
N PRO A 137 0.77 -4.96 -2.08
CA PRO A 137 2.07 -4.91 -1.41
C PRO A 137 2.04 -4.33 0.00
N THR A 138 1.01 -3.53 0.35
CA THR A 138 0.97 -2.81 1.63
C THR A 138 -0.42 -2.83 2.26
N VAL A 139 -0.47 -2.69 3.60
CA VAL A 139 -1.73 -2.60 4.35
C VAL A 139 -2.53 -1.34 3.96
N ALA A 140 -1.84 -0.23 3.63
CA ALA A 140 -2.52 0.99 3.18
C ALA A 140 -3.26 0.78 1.85
N LEU A 141 -2.62 0.10 0.88
CA LEU A 141 -3.27 -0.24 -0.40
C LEU A 141 -4.36 -1.31 -0.20
N ALA A 142 -4.19 -2.21 0.78
CA ALA A 142 -5.24 -3.16 1.17
C ALA A 142 -6.49 -2.42 1.68
N ASP A 143 -6.33 -1.41 2.55
CA ASP A 143 -7.46 -0.61 3.05
C ASP A 143 -8.14 0.19 1.92
N GLU A 144 -7.38 0.84 1.05
CA GLU A 144 -7.94 1.55 -0.11
C GLU A 144 -8.74 0.59 -1.01
N THR A 145 -8.16 -0.55 -1.35
CA THR A 145 -8.82 -1.58 -2.17
C THR A 145 -10.05 -2.13 -1.46
N ARG A 146 -9.95 -2.44 -0.17
CA ARG A 146 -11.08 -2.87 0.65
C ARG A 146 -12.24 -1.85 0.62
N ARG A 147 -11.96 -0.56 0.90
CA ARG A 147 -12.98 0.51 0.88
C ARG A 147 -13.71 0.57 -0.46
N ARG A 148 -12.96 0.46 -1.56
CA ARG A 148 -13.51 0.44 -2.92
C ARG A 148 -14.38 -0.79 -3.16
N ILE A 149 -13.88 -1.98 -2.82
CA ILE A 149 -14.57 -3.26 -3.00
C ILE A 149 -15.79 -3.38 -2.08
N CYS A 150 -15.68 -3.00 -0.80
CA CYS A 150 -16.81 -2.99 0.13
C CYS A 150 -17.96 -2.14 -0.39
N ARG A 151 -17.68 -0.91 -0.82
CA ARG A 151 -18.70 -0.01 -1.35
C ARG A 151 -19.47 -0.61 -2.53
N LYS A 152 -18.80 -1.42 -3.38
CA LYS A 152 -19.36 -1.96 -4.62
C LYS A 152 -19.98 -3.35 -4.46
N PHE A 153 -19.41 -4.20 -3.62
CA PHE A 153 -19.68 -5.63 -3.65
C PHE A 153 -20.06 -6.27 -2.31
N SER A 154 -20.05 -5.52 -1.19
CA SER A 154 -20.35 -6.09 0.13
C SER A 154 -21.76 -6.66 0.27
N HIS A 155 -22.69 -6.31 -0.61
CA HIS A 155 -24.05 -6.86 -0.66
C HIS A 155 -24.13 -8.29 -1.26
N GLN A 156 -23.04 -8.74 -1.92
CA GLN A 156 -22.95 -10.06 -2.56
C GLN A 156 -21.79 -10.90 -2.04
N TYR A 157 -20.76 -10.27 -1.48
CA TYR A 157 -19.51 -10.92 -1.08
C TYR A 157 -19.15 -10.61 0.37
N LYS A 158 -18.60 -11.61 1.06
CA LYS A 158 -17.85 -11.39 2.29
C LYS A 158 -16.46 -10.85 1.93
N ILE A 159 -16.14 -9.67 2.42
CA ILE A 159 -14.82 -9.02 2.19
C ILE A 159 -13.89 -9.34 3.35
N ILE A 160 -12.78 -10.02 3.07
CA ILE A 160 -11.86 -10.56 4.07
C ILE A 160 -10.51 -9.86 3.93
N THR A 161 -10.01 -9.26 5.04
CA THR A 161 -8.73 -8.55 5.09
C THR A 161 -7.80 -9.05 6.20
N THR A 162 -8.29 -9.88 7.10
CA THR A 162 -7.57 -10.43 8.26
C THR A 162 -7.51 -11.96 8.17
N THR A 163 -6.71 -12.61 8.99
CA THR A 163 -6.41 -14.05 8.90
C THR A 163 -7.37 -14.96 9.65
N ASP A 164 -8.27 -14.38 10.44
CA ASP A 164 -9.13 -15.05 11.43
C ASP A 164 -10.61 -15.10 11.04
N VAL A 165 -10.96 -14.66 9.84
CA VAL A 165 -12.33 -14.61 9.34
C VAL A 165 -12.66 -15.89 8.57
N GLU A 166 -13.80 -16.52 8.89
CA GLU A 166 -14.31 -17.69 8.18
C GLU A 166 -14.83 -17.34 6.78
N LEU A 167 -14.71 -18.29 5.85
CA LEU A 167 -15.20 -18.13 4.48
C LEU A 167 -16.74 -18.16 4.45
N ALA A 168 -17.34 -17.42 3.52
CA ALA A 168 -18.76 -17.48 3.16
C ALA A 168 -18.92 -18.15 1.79
N GLU A 169 -20.15 -18.17 1.26
CA GLU A 169 -20.44 -18.71 -0.06
C GLU A 169 -19.66 -17.98 -1.18
N LYS A 170 -19.59 -16.65 -1.11
CA LYS A 170 -18.82 -15.80 -2.03
C LYS A 170 -17.85 -14.91 -1.26
N ASN A 171 -16.57 -14.91 -1.63
CA ASN A 171 -15.53 -14.21 -0.90
C ASN A 171 -14.67 -13.36 -1.83
N ILE A 172 -14.29 -12.17 -1.34
CA ILE A 172 -13.19 -11.39 -1.90
C ILE A 172 -12.17 -11.16 -0.78
N LEU A 173 -10.99 -11.76 -0.92
CA LEU A 173 -9.88 -11.64 0.02
C LEU A 173 -8.94 -10.56 -0.49
N VAL A 174 -8.66 -9.55 0.35
CA VAL A 174 -7.77 -8.42 0.02
C VAL A 174 -6.75 -8.26 1.12
N PHE A 175 -5.51 -8.66 0.88
CA PHE A 175 -4.48 -8.59 1.92
C PHE A 175 -3.05 -8.60 1.37
N PRO A 176 -2.06 -8.19 2.18
CA PRO A 176 -0.64 -8.38 1.87
C PRO A 176 -0.29 -9.88 1.80
N GLN A 177 0.74 -10.20 1.04
CA GLN A 177 1.18 -11.56 0.77
C GLN A 177 1.41 -12.42 2.03
N GLU A 178 1.81 -11.81 3.15
CA GLU A 178 2.07 -12.51 4.41
C GLU A 178 0.82 -13.17 4.99
N ARG A 179 -0.36 -12.58 4.75
CA ARG A 179 -1.65 -13.10 5.21
C ARG A 179 -2.20 -14.23 4.33
N ALA A 180 -1.66 -14.38 3.12
CA ALA A 180 -2.10 -15.41 2.17
C ALA A 180 -1.99 -16.83 2.73
N PHE A 181 -0.92 -17.11 3.48
CA PHE A 181 -0.64 -18.43 4.04
C PHE A 181 -1.75 -18.97 4.95
N ALA A 182 -2.48 -18.09 5.64
CA ALA A 182 -3.60 -18.49 6.51
C ALA A 182 -4.82 -19.04 5.74
N TYR A 183 -4.91 -18.75 4.44
CA TYR A 183 -6.04 -19.16 3.60
C TYR A 183 -5.69 -20.18 2.53
N ILE A 184 -4.40 -20.53 2.34
CA ILE A 184 -4.00 -21.49 1.31
C ILE A 184 -4.78 -22.79 1.47
N ASP A 185 -4.83 -23.35 2.68
CA ASP A 185 -5.50 -24.63 2.91
C ASP A 185 -7.03 -24.51 3.08
N LYS A 186 -7.52 -23.33 3.47
CA LYS A 186 -8.96 -23.06 3.63
C LYS A 186 -9.70 -22.88 2.30
N LEU A 187 -9.03 -22.37 1.26
CA LEU A 187 -9.62 -22.13 -0.05
C LEU A 187 -9.61 -23.41 -0.89
N PRO A 188 -10.79 -23.94 -1.27
CA PRO A 188 -10.85 -25.14 -2.13
C PRO A 188 -10.42 -24.83 -3.57
N SER A 189 -10.77 -23.65 -4.08
CA SER A 189 -10.39 -23.14 -5.40
C SER A 189 -10.45 -21.63 -5.42
N ILE A 190 -9.72 -21.00 -6.34
CA ILE A 190 -9.70 -19.56 -6.59
C ILE A 190 -10.13 -19.33 -8.03
N ASP A 191 -11.21 -18.57 -8.26
CA ASP A 191 -11.65 -18.28 -9.62
C ASP A 191 -10.71 -17.31 -10.32
N ILE A 192 -10.24 -16.28 -9.58
CA ILE A 192 -9.20 -15.37 -10.07
C ILE A 192 -8.24 -14.95 -8.95
N LEU A 193 -6.95 -15.09 -9.22
CA LEU A 193 -5.86 -14.55 -8.41
C LEU A 193 -5.36 -13.25 -9.04
N ILE A 194 -5.50 -12.14 -8.34
CA ILE A 194 -5.04 -10.81 -8.74
C ILE A 194 -3.82 -10.45 -7.89
N VAL A 195 -2.72 -10.10 -8.53
CA VAL A 195 -1.49 -9.65 -7.84
C VAL A 195 -1.15 -8.25 -8.33
N ASP A 196 -1.38 -7.26 -7.46
CA ASP A 196 -1.00 -5.88 -7.76
C ASP A 196 0.46 -5.65 -7.40
N GLU A 197 1.14 -4.84 -8.22
CA GLU A 197 2.59 -4.55 -8.09
C GLU A 197 3.43 -5.85 -8.09
N PHE A 198 3.08 -6.84 -8.93
CA PHE A 198 3.72 -8.17 -8.93
C PHE A 198 5.23 -8.14 -9.23
N TYR A 199 5.77 -7.04 -9.76
CA TYR A 199 7.22 -6.85 -9.95
C TYR A 199 8.00 -6.94 -8.62
N LYS A 200 7.34 -6.69 -7.48
CA LYS A 200 7.93 -6.90 -6.14
C LYS A 200 8.23 -8.35 -5.81
N ALA A 201 7.77 -9.29 -6.61
CA ALA A 201 8.19 -10.68 -6.54
C ALA A 201 9.66 -10.89 -7.00
N SER A 202 10.28 -9.90 -7.64
CA SER A 202 11.71 -9.91 -7.97
C SER A 202 12.55 -9.33 -6.85
N THR A 203 13.65 -10.01 -6.49
CA THR A 203 14.63 -9.56 -5.50
C THR A 203 15.30 -8.23 -5.89
N ASN A 204 15.31 -7.88 -7.17
CA ASN A 204 15.81 -6.61 -7.64
C ASN A 204 14.98 -5.41 -7.17
N PHE A 205 13.69 -5.61 -6.88
CA PHE A 205 12.77 -4.54 -6.48
C PHE A 205 12.37 -4.59 -5.01
N ASP A 206 12.33 -5.78 -4.41
CA ASP A 206 12.01 -5.97 -2.99
C ASP A 206 12.81 -7.14 -2.42
N LEU A 207 13.99 -6.83 -1.89
CA LEU A 207 14.90 -7.86 -1.35
C LEU A 207 14.30 -8.59 -0.14
N GLU A 208 13.53 -7.90 0.69
CA GLU A 208 13.04 -8.46 1.96
C GLU A 208 11.78 -9.32 1.77
N ARG A 209 10.86 -8.89 0.91
CA ARG A 209 9.51 -9.47 0.82
C ARG A 209 9.23 -10.26 -0.46
N SER A 210 10.14 -10.20 -1.44
CA SER A 210 9.97 -10.90 -2.73
C SER A 210 9.76 -12.41 -2.56
N SER A 211 10.52 -13.05 -1.67
CA SER A 211 10.39 -14.49 -1.38
C SER A 211 9.00 -14.86 -0.88
N THR A 212 8.42 -14.04 0.01
CA THR A 212 7.07 -14.27 0.55
C THR A 212 6.01 -14.09 -0.53
N LEU A 213 6.16 -13.07 -1.39
CA LEU A 213 5.23 -12.84 -2.51
C LEU A 213 5.31 -13.97 -3.53
N LEU A 214 6.52 -14.41 -3.92
CA LEU A 214 6.69 -15.54 -4.83
C LEU A 214 6.06 -16.82 -4.27
N SER A 215 6.32 -17.16 -3.00
CA SER A 215 5.72 -18.34 -2.36
C SER A 215 4.19 -18.26 -2.37
N SER A 216 3.62 -17.08 -2.07
CA SER A 216 2.17 -16.87 -2.11
C SER A 216 1.60 -17.00 -3.54
N MET A 217 2.33 -16.48 -4.55
CA MET A 217 1.94 -16.59 -5.96
C MET A 217 1.95 -18.04 -6.43
N VAL A 218 2.93 -18.83 -6.02
CA VAL A 218 3.00 -20.27 -6.34
C VAL A 218 1.84 -21.03 -5.70
N GLU A 219 1.68 -20.93 -4.39
CA GLU A 219 0.70 -21.72 -3.65
C GLU A 219 -0.74 -21.36 -4.02
N LEU A 220 -1.08 -20.07 -4.12
CA LEU A 220 -2.40 -19.64 -4.57
C LEU A 220 -2.60 -19.86 -6.07
N GLY A 221 -1.53 -19.73 -6.85
CA GLY A 221 -1.54 -19.96 -8.30
C GLY A 221 -1.94 -21.37 -8.69
N LYS A 222 -1.55 -22.37 -7.91
CA LYS A 222 -1.95 -23.79 -8.09
C LYS A 222 -3.46 -23.98 -7.97
N LYS A 223 -4.14 -23.19 -7.15
CA LYS A 223 -5.59 -23.24 -6.91
C LYS A 223 -6.39 -22.28 -7.81
N ALA A 224 -5.70 -21.39 -8.52
CA ALA A 224 -6.31 -20.34 -9.33
C ALA A 224 -6.65 -20.82 -10.73
N LYS A 225 -7.93 -20.72 -11.13
CA LYS A 225 -8.39 -20.97 -12.51
C LYS A 225 -7.86 -19.92 -13.47
N GLN A 226 -7.74 -18.68 -13.00
CA GLN A 226 -7.29 -17.53 -13.79
C GLN A 226 -6.38 -16.63 -12.96
N ARG A 227 -5.36 -16.02 -13.61
CA ARG A 227 -4.39 -15.13 -12.96
C ARG A 227 -4.39 -13.77 -13.66
N TYR A 228 -4.38 -12.70 -12.87
CA TYR A 228 -4.28 -11.32 -13.34
C TYR A 228 -3.20 -10.57 -12.56
N TYR A 229 -2.05 -10.36 -13.19
CA TYR A 229 -0.88 -9.71 -12.57
C TYR A 229 -0.70 -8.31 -13.12
N LEU A 230 -0.44 -7.35 -12.23
CA LEU A 230 -0.39 -5.93 -12.52
C LEU A 230 0.97 -5.33 -12.11
N ALA A 231 1.56 -4.55 -13.00
CA ALA A 231 2.77 -3.77 -12.73
C ALA A 231 2.73 -2.43 -13.46
N PRO A 232 3.45 -1.40 -12.98
CA PRO A 232 3.74 -0.21 -13.75
C PRO A 232 5.00 -0.40 -14.58
N ASN A 233 5.13 0.29 -15.69
CA ASN A 233 6.39 0.57 -16.41
C ASN A 233 7.35 -0.61 -16.69
N ILE A 234 6.89 -1.86 -16.70
CA ILE A 234 7.68 -3.03 -17.13
C ILE A 234 7.66 -3.10 -18.65
N HIS A 235 8.83 -3.23 -19.26
CA HIS A 235 8.97 -3.33 -20.71
C HIS A 235 8.80 -4.77 -21.19
N GLU A 236 9.39 -5.71 -20.48
CA GLU A 236 9.46 -7.12 -20.83
C GLU A 236 9.49 -7.98 -19.56
N ILE A 237 8.93 -9.18 -19.63
CA ILE A 237 9.06 -10.21 -18.60
C ILE A 237 9.90 -11.32 -19.20
N GLU A 238 11.00 -11.70 -18.54
CA GLU A 238 11.78 -12.89 -18.93
C GLU A 238 10.95 -14.15 -18.71
N GLU A 239 11.16 -15.17 -19.54
CA GLU A 239 10.47 -16.45 -19.40
C GLU A 239 10.69 -17.04 -18.02
N ASN A 240 9.61 -17.39 -17.35
CA ASN A 240 9.62 -17.93 -16.00
C ASN A 240 8.35 -18.74 -15.71
N VAL A 241 8.43 -19.63 -14.72
CA VAL A 241 7.33 -20.52 -14.34
C VAL A 241 6.14 -19.77 -13.72
N PHE A 242 6.33 -18.59 -13.16
CA PHE A 242 5.26 -17.84 -12.45
C PHE A 242 4.27 -17.17 -13.41
N THR A 243 4.74 -16.85 -14.62
CA THR A 243 3.92 -16.26 -15.68
C THR A 243 3.69 -17.20 -16.86
N GLU A 244 4.09 -18.47 -16.74
CA GLU A 244 3.83 -19.51 -17.77
C GLU A 244 2.33 -19.60 -18.06
N GLY A 245 1.98 -19.60 -19.35
CA GLY A 245 0.58 -19.63 -19.82
C GLY A 245 -0.18 -18.30 -19.69
N MET A 246 0.47 -17.23 -19.26
CA MET A 246 -0.10 -15.89 -19.25
C MET A 246 0.23 -15.09 -20.50
N THR A 247 -0.71 -14.26 -20.94
CA THR A 247 -0.43 -13.27 -22.00
C THR A 247 0.13 -12.01 -21.36
N PHE A 248 1.36 -11.61 -21.71
CA PHE A 248 1.90 -10.31 -21.32
C PHE A 248 1.35 -9.20 -22.22
N LEU A 249 0.82 -8.16 -21.62
CA LEU A 249 0.30 -6.97 -22.29
C LEU A 249 1.03 -5.73 -21.78
N ARG A 250 1.82 -5.13 -22.65
CA ARG A 250 2.41 -3.81 -22.39
C ARG A 250 1.46 -2.74 -22.92
N MET A 251 0.89 -1.96 -22.00
CA MET A 251 -0.05 -0.89 -22.32
C MET A 251 0.62 0.47 -22.15
N ASP A 252 1.06 1.06 -23.27
CA ASP A 252 1.59 2.45 -23.27
C ASP A 252 0.45 3.46 -23.55
N PHE A 253 -0.65 3.32 -22.77
CA PHE A 253 -1.82 4.15 -22.90
C PHE A 253 -1.85 5.20 -21.78
N LYS A 254 -1.50 6.43 -22.14
CA LYS A 254 -1.50 7.57 -21.22
C LYS A 254 -2.88 8.23 -21.19
N THR A 255 -3.37 8.49 -20.01
CA THR A 255 -4.60 9.27 -19.75
C THR A 255 -4.29 10.68 -19.22
N VAL A 256 -3.03 10.96 -18.92
CA VAL A 256 -2.49 12.25 -18.51
C VAL A 256 -1.16 12.52 -19.22
N VAL A 257 -0.82 13.77 -19.43
CA VAL A 257 0.46 14.20 -19.99
C VAL A 257 1.34 14.75 -18.87
N THR A 258 2.64 14.50 -18.95
CA THR A 258 3.60 15.00 -17.98
C THR A 258 4.58 15.94 -18.64
N HIS A 259 4.61 17.20 -18.21
CA HIS A 259 5.62 18.18 -18.58
C HIS A 259 6.75 18.17 -17.57
N ALA A 260 7.98 18.05 -18.04
CA ALA A 260 9.16 17.84 -17.20
C ALA A 260 10.20 18.96 -17.39
N TRP A 261 10.52 19.67 -16.33
CA TRP A 261 11.53 20.74 -16.31
C TRP A 261 12.81 20.25 -15.66
N ARG A 262 13.90 20.24 -16.43
CA ARG A 262 15.23 19.81 -15.98
C ARG A 262 15.99 20.97 -15.35
N LEU A 263 15.50 21.48 -14.20
CA LEU A 263 16.04 22.67 -13.54
C LEU A 263 17.52 22.51 -13.14
N TYR A 264 17.95 21.31 -12.81
CA TYR A 264 19.36 21.01 -12.48
C TYR A 264 20.36 21.45 -13.55
N LYS A 265 19.93 21.55 -14.83
CA LYS A 265 20.77 22.01 -15.94
C LYS A 265 21.07 23.52 -15.89
N SER A 266 20.26 24.31 -15.19
CA SER A 266 20.42 25.76 -15.06
C SER A 266 21.30 26.17 -13.85
N ARG A 267 21.95 25.21 -13.17
CA ARG A 267 22.83 25.52 -12.03
C ARG A 267 24.10 26.19 -12.50
N PRO A 268 24.41 27.40 -11.98
CA PRO A 268 25.70 28.07 -12.23
C PRO A 268 26.86 27.21 -11.69
N LYS A 269 28.00 27.22 -12.39
CA LYS A 269 29.17 26.40 -12.00
C LYS A 269 29.74 26.75 -10.62
N ASN A 270 29.60 27.99 -10.21
CA ASN A 270 30.09 28.54 -8.95
C ASN A 270 29.07 28.48 -7.79
N GLU A 271 27.84 28.01 -8.04
CA GLU A 271 26.83 27.89 -6.99
C GLU A 271 26.86 26.47 -6.40
N ASP A 272 26.86 26.40 -5.07
CA ASP A 272 26.73 25.12 -4.36
C ASP A 272 25.40 24.41 -4.70
N LYS A 273 25.46 23.08 -4.81
CA LYS A 273 24.29 22.27 -5.19
C LYS A 273 23.12 22.44 -4.24
N GLN A 274 23.38 22.48 -2.94
CA GLN A 274 22.31 22.56 -1.94
C GLN A 274 21.67 23.96 -1.94
N SER A 275 22.48 25.01 -2.02
CA SER A 275 22.04 26.41 -2.13
C SER A 275 21.17 26.62 -3.38
N PHE A 276 21.61 26.07 -4.53
CA PHE A 276 20.83 26.10 -5.77
C PHE A 276 19.47 25.43 -5.62
N LYS A 277 19.42 24.21 -5.06
CA LYS A 277 18.16 23.47 -4.85
C LYS A 277 17.21 24.24 -3.94
N THR A 278 17.75 24.79 -2.84
CA THR A 278 16.97 25.58 -1.88
C THR A 278 16.35 26.80 -2.56
N ARG A 279 17.14 27.57 -3.30
CA ARG A 279 16.67 28.75 -4.03
C ARG A 279 15.59 28.38 -5.06
N LYS A 280 15.83 27.30 -5.85
CA LYS A 280 14.85 26.83 -6.85
C LYS A 280 13.55 26.33 -6.23
N LEU A 281 13.60 25.65 -5.10
CA LEU A 281 12.40 25.22 -4.40
C LEU A 281 11.58 26.45 -3.93
N ILE A 282 12.23 27.46 -3.38
CA ILE A 282 11.57 28.71 -2.96
C ILE A 282 10.95 29.44 -4.17
N GLU A 283 11.67 29.53 -5.30
CA GLU A 283 11.14 30.09 -6.54
C GLU A 283 9.86 29.33 -7.00
N LEU A 284 9.87 28.00 -7.00
CA LEU A 284 8.73 27.17 -7.36
C LEU A 284 7.52 27.42 -6.45
N ILE A 285 7.75 27.48 -5.14
CA ILE A 285 6.68 27.76 -4.16
C ILE A 285 6.04 29.11 -4.44
N ASN A 286 6.86 30.13 -4.64
CA ASN A 286 6.40 31.50 -4.89
C ASN A 286 5.65 31.64 -6.23
N THR A 287 5.94 30.80 -7.22
CA THR A 287 5.20 30.77 -8.49
C THR A 287 3.88 30.01 -8.41
N GLY A 288 3.58 29.32 -7.32
CA GLY A 288 2.33 28.60 -7.13
C GLY A 288 2.26 27.31 -7.95
N ILE A 289 3.02 26.29 -7.55
CA ILE A 289 3.05 25.00 -8.27
C ILE A 289 1.83 24.09 -8.01
N GLY A 290 0.83 24.58 -7.28
CA GLY A 290 -0.35 23.81 -6.88
C GLY A 290 -0.02 22.73 -5.83
N LYS A 291 -0.89 21.73 -5.73
CA LYS A 291 -0.62 20.58 -4.82
C LYS A 291 0.58 19.78 -5.30
N ALA A 292 1.62 19.74 -4.48
CA ALA A 292 2.91 19.19 -4.88
C ALA A 292 3.38 18.04 -3.98
N LEU A 293 3.82 16.96 -4.63
CA LEU A 293 4.58 15.88 -4.02
C LEU A 293 6.07 16.18 -4.17
N ILE A 294 6.80 16.23 -3.04
CA ILE A 294 8.24 16.49 -3.04
C ILE A 294 8.97 15.22 -2.63
N TYR A 295 9.63 14.58 -3.59
CA TYR A 295 10.39 13.35 -3.36
C TYR A 295 11.80 13.68 -2.88
N THR A 296 12.17 13.18 -1.70
CA THR A 296 13.50 13.41 -1.09
C THR A 296 14.34 12.14 -0.98
N GLY A 297 13.71 10.97 -0.95
CA GLY A 297 14.35 9.66 -0.90
C GLY A 297 15.06 9.29 0.40
N THR A 298 15.19 10.23 1.34
CA THR A 298 15.83 10.01 2.65
C THR A 298 15.12 10.78 3.76
N TYR A 299 15.23 10.32 5.00
CA TYR A 299 14.67 11.03 6.17
C TYR A 299 15.33 12.39 6.39
N LYS A 300 16.66 12.46 6.22
CA LYS A 300 17.41 13.73 6.25
C LYS A 300 16.90 14.70 5.18
N GLY A 301 16.59 14.21 3.98
CA GLY A 301 16.03 15.05 2.92
C GLY A 301 14.62 15.56 3.27
N ILE A 302 13.79 14.78 3.99
CA ILE A 302 12.51 15.27 4.52
C ILE A 302 12.75 16.43 5.48
N GLU A 303 13.65 16.29 6.44
CA GLU A 303 13.99 17.34 7.43
C GLU A 303 14.50 18.61 6.73
N GLU A 304 15.39 18.48 5.76
CA GLU A 304 15.90 19.60 4.96
C GLU A 304 14.77 20.35 4.25
N VAL A 305 13.94 19.63 3.51
CA VAL A 305 12.85 20.24 2.72
C VAL A 305 11.77 20.83 3.61
N THR A 306 11.35 20.12 4.66
CA THR A 306 10.33 20.64 5.59
C THR A 306 10.82 21.88 6.33
N THR A 307 12.11 21.94 6.67
CA THR A 307 12.73 23.16 7.27
C THR A 307 12.68 24.34 6.30
N ILE A 308 13.01 24.12 5.02
CA ILE A 308 12.94 25.17 3.99
C ILE A 308 11.50 25.66 3.83
N LEU A 309 10.53 24.73 3.68
CA LEU A 309 9.13 25.06 3.53
C LEU A 309 8.58 25.81 4.74
N ASN A 310 8.85 25.32 5.94
CA ASN A 310 8.35 25.90 7.19
C ASN A 310 8.83 27.34 7.41
N ARG A 311 10.03 27.70 6.92
CA ARG A 311 10.60 29.04 7.02
C ARG A 311 10.08 30.03 5.97
N ASN A 312 9.58 29.53 4.84
CA ASN A 312 9.22 30.33 3.67
C ASN A 312 7.72 30.36 3.38
N LEU A 313 6.90 29.53 4.05
CA LEU A 313 5.46 29.52 3.92
C LEU A 313 4.80 30.21 5.12
N TYR A 314 3.70 30.90 4.86
CA TYR A 314 2.82 31.42 5.91
C TYR A 314 1.83 30.34 6.37
N ASN A 315 1.24 30.56 7.55
CA ASN A 315 0.13 29.72 8.00
C ASN A 315 -1.00 29.76 6.98
N LYS A 316 -1.51 28.59 6.64
CA LYS A 316 -2.66 28.45 5.74
C LYS A 316 -3.94 28.77 6.52
N ASP A 317 -4.78 29.61 5.95
CA ASP A 317 -6.12 29.88 6.50
C ASP A 317 -7.02 28.65 6.25
N SER A 318 -6.97 27.72 7.19
CA SER A 318 -7.72 26.46 7.13
C SER A 318 -8.05 25.96 8.54
N GLU A 319 -9.32 26.06 8.90
CA GLU A 319 -9.83 25.51 10.15
C GLU A 319 -9.55 24.00 10.27
N LEU A 320 -9.61 23.27 9.16
CA LEU A 320 -9.33 21.84 9.13
C LEU A 320 -7.89 21.53 9.56
N LEU A 321 -6.91 22.30 9.07
CA LEU A 321 -5.50 22.12 9.42
C LEU A 321 -5.19 22.64 10.84
N ALA A 322 -5.83 23.71 11.28
CA ALA A 322 -5.74 24.18 12.66
C ALA A 322 -6.24 23.10 13.63
N ASN A 323 -7.42 22.55 13.39
CA ASN A 323 -7.98 21.45 14.17
C ASN A 323 -7.08 20.20 14.15
N PHE A 324 -6.43 19.90 13.02
CA PHE A 324 -5.48 18.79 12.95
C PHE A 324 -4.22 19.05 13.76
N SER A 325 -3.68 20.27 13.72
CA SER A 325 -2.52 20.65 14.53
C SER A 325 -2.81 20.51 16.03
N ASP A 326 -3.93 21.02 16.49
CA ASP A 326 -4.35 20.93 17.90
C ASP A 326 -4.57 19.47 18.32
N TRP A 327 -5.16 18.67 17.45
CA TRP A 327 -5.33 17.23 17.67
C TRP A 327 -3.98 16.49 17.80
N LEU A 328 -2.98 16.86 16.96
CA LEU A 328 -1.63 16.32 17.05
C LEU A 328 -0.97 16.69 18.39
N GLU A 329 -1.10 17.93 18.83
CA GLU A 329 -0.56 18.38 20.10
C GLU A 329 -1.19 17.65 21.30
N CYS A 330 -2.49 17.45 21.29
CA CYS A 330 -3.21 16.70 22.32
C CYS A 330 -2.74 15.24 22.41
N ASN A 331 -2.59 14.55 21.29
CA ASN A 331 -2.35 13.11 21.26
C ASN A 331 -0.86 12.71 21.23
N TYR A 332 0.01 13.55 20.65
CA TYR A 332 1.46 13.29 20.51
C TYR A 332 2.31 14.25 21.34
N GLY A 333 1.82 15.42 21.70
CA GLY A 333 2.48 16.40 22.55
C GLY A 333 3.12 17.56 21.80
N GLU A 334 3.55 18.58 22.57
CA GLU A 334 4.06 19.86 22.05
C GLU A 334 5.31 19.75 21.16
N LYS A 335 6.15 18.74 21.40
CA LYS A 335 7.42 18.55 20.67
C LYS A 335 7.27 17.81 19.34
N TYR A 336 6.05 17.37 19.00
CA TYR A 336 5.84 16.64 17.75
C TYR A 336 5.81 17.60 16.56
N ILE A 337 6.86 17.60 15.76
CA ILE A 337 7.11 18.60 14.70
C ILE A 337 5.97 18.70 13.66
N LEU A 338 5.28 17.61 13.38
CA LEU A 338 4.22 17.58 12.36
C LEU A 338 3.10 18.59 12.67
N LYS A 339 2.81 18.89 13.94
CA LYS A 339 1.78 19.88 14.33
C LYS A 339 2.07 21.29 13.77
N ASP A 340 3.32 21.67 13.70
CA ASP A 340 3.72 22.99 13.21
C ASP A 340 3.73 22.99 11.67
N LEU A 341 4.20 21.91 11.05
CA LEU A 341 4.23 21.77 9.59
C LEU A 341 2.83 21.82 8.98
N VAL A 342 1.84 21.17 9.58
CA VAL A 342 0.48 21.12 9.02
C VAL A 342 -0.18 22.50 9.01
N LYS A 343 0.16 23.43 9.92
CA LYS A 343 -0.32 24.82 9.89
C LYS A 343 0.09 25.55 8.61
N HIS A 344 1.23 25.16 8.02
CA HIS A 344 1.72 25.70 6.75
C HIS A 344 1.26 24.89 5.53
N GLY A 345 0.35 23.93 5.71
CA GLY A 345 -0.11 23.07 4.63
C GLY A 345 0.91 21.99 4.23
N ILE A 346 1.88 21.67 5.09
CA ILE A 346 2.96 20.69 4.83
C ILE A 346 2.64 19.38 5.53
N GLY A 347 2.63 18.29 4.78
CA GLY A 347 2.58 16.92 5.29
C GLY A 347 3.89 16.18 5.05
N ILE A 348 4.06 15.09 5.78
CA ILE A 348 5.20 14.17 5.65
C ILE A 348 4.66 12.76 5.37
N HIS A 349 5.31 12.04 4.45
CA HIS A 349 4.99 10.63 4.21
C HIS A 349 6.27 9.80 4.14
N ASN A 350 6.44 8.91 5.12
CA ASN A 350 7.57 8.00 5.19
C ASN A 350 7.21 6.70 5.91
N GLY A 351 8.11 5.73 5.87
CA GLY A 351 7.93 4.43 6.51
C GLY A 351 7.95 4.45 8.05
N GLN A 352 8.31 5.54 8.70
CA GLN A 352 8.42 5.65 10.17
C GLN A 352 7.20 6.31 10.83
N LEU A 353 6.26 6.81 10.05
CA LEU A 353 5.04 7.43 10.60
C LEU A 353 4.08 6.40 11.21
N HIS A 354 3.31 6.83 12.19
CA HIS A 354 2.16 6.07 12.66
C HIS A 354 1.18 5.81 11.50
N ARG A 355 0.67 4.60 11.41
CA ARG A 355 -0.14 4.14 10.27
C ARG A 355 -1.35 5.05 9.99
N SER A 356 -2.09 5.40 11.03
CA SER A 356 -3.24 6.29 10.92
C SER A 356 -2.86 7.71 10.47
N LEU A 357 -1.71 8.25 10.91
CA LEU A 357 -1.24 9.56 10.47
C LEU A 357 -0.90 9.59 8.97
N SER A 358 -0.30 8.51 8.46
CA SER A 358 -0.02 8.39 7.03
C SER A 358 -1.31 8.46 6.20
N GLN A 359 -2.35 7.71 6.59
CA GLN A 359 -3.65 7.70 5.92
C GLN A 359 -4.37 9.05 6.02
N ILE A 360 -4.37 9.68 7.22
CA ILE A 360 -4.97 10.99 7.45
C ILE A 360 -4.31 12.05 6.55
N GLN A 361 -2.98 12.10 6.49
CA GLN A 361 -2.27 13.11 5.68
C GLN A 361 -2.53 12.94 4.19
N ILE A 362 -2.63 11.71 3.68
CA ILE A 362 -3.01 11.44 2.29
C ILE A 362 -4.41 11.98 2.03
N LYS A 363 -5.35 11.72 2.93
CA LYS A 363 -6.72 12.23 2.81
C LYS A 363 -6.75 13.75 2.82
N LEU A 364 -6.02 14.39 3.75
CA LEU A 364 -5.91 15.84 3.81
C LEU A 364 -5.23 16.43 2.56
N PHE A 365 -4.32 15.71 1.93
CA PHE A 365 -3.71 16.15 0.66
C PHE A 365 -4.71 16.10 -0.50
N GLU A 366 -5.72 15.27 -0.46
CA GLU A 366 -6.82 15.25 -1.45
C GLU A 366 -7.85 16.37 -1.24
N GLU A 367 -8.03 16.85 0.01
CA GLU A 367 -8.99 17.92 0.34
C GLU A 367 -8.56 19.27 -0.21
N GLN A 368 -9.51 20.08 -0.68
CA GLN A 368 -9.22 21.40 -1.25
C GLN A 368 -8.54 22.33 -0.24
N ASN A 369 -9.06 22.38 0.99
CA ASN A 369 -8.53 23.19 2.10
C ASN A 369 -7.55 22.41 2.99
N GLY A 370 -7.05 21.27 2.53
CA GLY A 370 -6.10 20.43 3.24
C GLY A 370 -4.64 20.78 2.93
N LEU A 371 -3.77 19.77 2.92
CA LEU A 371 -2.34 19.93 2.66
C LEU A 371 -2.07 20.35 1.20
N ASP A 372 -1.09 21.21 0.99
CA ASP A 372 -0.62 21.63 -0.33
C ASP A 372 0.68 20.92 -0.74
N TYR A 373 1.52 20.61 0.24
CA TYR A 373 2.81 19.94 0.02
C TYR A 373 2.85 18.62 0.79
N LEU A 374 3.30 17.56 0.13
CA LEU A 374 3.55 16.27 0.76
C LEU A 374 4.99 15.88 0.50
N VAL A 375 5.84 15.96 1.54
CA VAL A 375 7.27 15.64 1.46
C VAL A 375 7.46 14.16 1.79
N SER A 376 8.13 13.39 0.90
CA SER A 376 8.12 11.94 1.03
C SER A 376 9.43 11.25 0.66
N THR A 377 9.60 10.04 1.20
CA THR A 377 10.54 9.02 0.71
C THR A 377 9.86 8.11 -0.33
N SER A 378 10.49 6.96 -0.66
CA SER A 378 9.93 5.95 -1.58
C SER A 378 8.59 5.36 -1.11
N SER A 379 8.24 5.46 0.16
CA SER A 379 6.99 4.94 0.70
C SER A 379 5.71 5.46 -0.01
N ILE A 380 5.76 6.67 -0.59
CA ILE A 380 4.64 7.23 -1.36
C ILE A 380 4.46 6.55 -2.73
N ILE A 381 5.54 5.95 -3.26
CA ILE A 381 5.50 5.27 -4.56
C ILE A 381 4.77 3.94 -4.43
N GLU A 382 4.94 3.28 -3.30
CA GLU A 382 4.69 1.86 -3.12
C GLU A 382 3.40 1.51 -2.35
N GLY A 383 2.77 2.47 -1.72
CA GLY A 383 1.70 2.14 -0.77
C GLY A 383 0.42 2.94 -0.88
N VAL A 384 0.35 3.89 -1.81
CA VAL A 384 -0.79 4.82 -1.86
C VAL A 384 -1.10 5.28 -3.27
N ASN A 385 -2.38 5.40 -3.55
CA ASN A 385 -2.87 5.94 -4.83
C ASN A 385 -3.01 7.47 -4.76
N THR A 386 -1.91 8.16 -4.36
CA THR A 386 -1.90 9.62 -4.27
C THR A 386 -1.31 10.22 -5.53
N GLN A 387 -2.01 11.20 -6.09
CA GLN A 387 -1.61 11.95 -7.26
C GLN A 387 -1.61 13.44 -6.96
N ALA A 388 -0.63 14.14 -7.51
CA ALA A 388 -0.41 15.56 -7.32
C ALA A 388 -0.50 16.31 -8.65
N GLU A 389 -0.74 17.60 -8.61
CA GLU A 389 -0.61 18.48 -9.78
C GLU A 389 0.85 18.58 -10.20
N SER A 390 1.73 18.69 -9.21
CA SER A 390 3.18 18.81 -9.40
C SER A 390 3.97 17.77 -8.63
N VAL A 391 5.08 17.31 -9.20
CA VAL A 391 6.08 16.48 -8.52
C VAL A 391 7.42 17.17 -8.58
N VAL A 392 8.08 17.33 -7.43
CA VAL A 392 9.44 17.87 -7.32
C VAL A 392 10.41 16.74 -6.98
N LEU A 393 11.36 16.46 -7.86
CA LEU A 393 12.45 15.55 -7.58
C LEU A 393 13.57 16.34 -6.88
N TRP A 394 13.52 16.37 -5.54
CA TRP A 394 14.53 17.00 -4.71
C TRP A 394 15.85 16.23 -4.72
N SER A 395 15.76 14.91 -4.70
CA SER A 395 16.92 14.03 -4.69
C SER A 395 16.69 12.82 -5.60
N ASN A 396 17.75 12.33 -6.24
CA ASN A 396 17.76 11.11 -7.04
C ASN A 396 18.23 9.88 -6.25
N LYS A 397 18.03 9.89 -4.93
CA LYS A 397 18.44 8.80 -4.01
C LYS A 397 17.23 8.08 -3.44
N ASN A 398 17.46 6.81 -3.04
CA ASN A 398 16.59 6.04 -2.15
C ASN A 398 17.50 5.44 -1.05
N GLY A 399 17.44 6.00 0.15
CA GLY A 399 18.41 5.73 1.19
C GLY A 399 19.85 6.14 0.76
N ALA A 400 20.77 5.19 0.79
CA ALA A 400 22.17 5.39 0.39
C ALA A 400 22.41 5.30 -1.12
N HIS A 401 21.48 4.66 -1.88
CA HIS A 401 21.65 4.35 -3.30
C HIS A 401 20.97 5.37 -4.20
N LYS A 402 21.43 5.48 -5.46
CA LYS A 402 20.70 6.21 -6.49
C LYS A 402 19.45 5.42 -6.90
N ILE A 403 18.38 6.14 -7.24
CA ILE A 403 17.19 5.51 -7.82
C ILE A 403 17.49 5.02 -9.23
N ASP A 404 16.88 3.90 -9.60
CA ASP A 404 16.85 3.40 -10.98
C ASP A 404 15.79 4.12 -11.83
N TYR A 405 15.79 3.84 -13.13
CA TYR A 405 14.83 4.45 -14.05
C TYR A 405 13.39 4.02 -13.79
N PHE A 406 13.17 2.80 -13.33
CA PHE A 406 11.85 2.29 -12.97
C PHE A 406 11.26 3.07 -11.77
N THR A 407 12.02 3.23 -10.70
CA THR A 407 11.64 4.03 -9.53
C THR A 407 11.37 5.48 -9.92
N PHE A 408 12.24 6.08 -10.73
CA PHE A 408 12.04 7.42 -11.26
C PHE A 408 10.72 7.55 -12.04
N ARG A 409 10.41 6.61 -12.92
CA ARG A 409 9.15 6.57 -13.68
C ARG A 409 7.92 6.49 -12.78
N ASN A 410 8.01 5.74 -11.68
CA ASN A 410 6.93 5.61 -10.72
C ASN A 410 6.73 6.88 -9.89
N ILE A 411 7.83 7.60 -9.55
CA ILE A 411 7.75 8.92 -8.90
C ILE A 411 7.03 9.93 -9.80
N ILE A 412 7.53 10.11 -11.02
CA ILE A 412 6.95 11.09 -11.95
C ILE A 412 5.54 10.72 -12.40
N GLY A 413 5.21 9.43 -12.40
CA GLY A 413 3.87 8.93 -12.68
C GLY A 413 2.81 9.34 -11.64
N ARG A 414 3.22 9.95 -10.53
CA ARG A 414 2.32 10.58 -9.55
C ARG A 414 1.90 11.99 -9.95
N ALA A 415 2.52 12.58 -10.97
CA ALA A 415 2.11 13.87 -11.52
C ALA A 415 0.96 13.68 -12.51
N GLY A 416 -0.15 14.39 -12.27
CA GLY A 416 -1.35 14.33 -13.07
C GLY A 416 -2.38 13.31 -12.58
N ARG A 417 -3.66 13.63 -12.79
CA ARG A 417 -4.80 12.79 -12.43
C ARG A 417 -5.91 12.92 -13.46
N MET A 418 -6.39 11.78 -13.95
CA MET A 418 -7.53 11.72 -14.85
C MET A 418 -8.72 12.54 -14.29
N PHE A 419 -9.36 13.38 -15.11
CA PHE A 419 -10.44 14.29 -14.78
C PHE A 419 -10.13 15.45 -13.80
N ARG A 420 -8.93 15.51 -13.23
CA ARG A 420 -8.56 16.57 -12.28
C ARG A 420 -7.36 17.38 -12.75
N TYR A 421 -6.27 16.68 -13.07
CA TYR A 421 -5.01 17.28 -13.52
C TYR A 421 -4.57 16.60 -14.82
N PHE A 422 -5.10 17.07 -15.96
CA PHE A 422 -4.80 16.51 -17.29
C PHE A 422 -3.31 16.57 -17.62
N VAL A 423 -2.65 17.65 -17.16
CA VAL A 423 -1.21 17.86 -17.33
C VAL A 423 -0.56 17.88 -15.95
N GLY A 424 0.29 16.89 -15.69
CA GLY A 424 1.15 16.83 -14.53
C GLY A 424 2.46 17.59 -14.76
N ARG A 425 2.94 18.32 -13.76
CA ARG A 425 4.20 19.07 -13.81
C ARG A 425 5.28 18.34 -13.02
N VAL A 426 6.47 18.17 -13.60
CA VAL A 426 7.62 17.54 -12.93
C VAL A 426 8.81 18.47 -12.95
N TYR A 427 9.30 18.82 -11.77
CA TYR A 427 10.44 19.71 -11.57
C TYR A 427 11.64 18.91 -11.03
N MET A 428 12.69 18.76 -11.85
CA MET A 428 13.86 17.98 -11.49
C MET A 428 14.99 18.89 -11.00
N LEU A 429 15.29 18.84 -9.71
CA LEU A 429 16.39 19.59 -9.05
C LEU A 429 17.69 18.78 -9.04
N GLU A 430 17.62 17.49 -9.30
CA GLU A 430 18.76 16.59 -9.53
C GLU A 430 18.60 15.84 -10.85
N GLU A 431 19.73 15.41 -11.40
CA GLU A 431 19.75 14.64 -12.64
C GLU A 431 19.06 13.29 -12.45
N PRO A 432 18.05 12.97 -13.26
CA PRO A 432 17.40 11.68 -13.20
C PRO A 432 18.33 10.57 -13.71
N PRO A 433 18.04 9.29 -13.39
CA PRO A 433 18.75 8.16 -13.98
C PRO A 433 18.59 8.12 -15.49
N SER A 434 19.56 7.47 -16.17
CA SER A 434 19.50 7.21 -17.61
C SER A 434 18.26 6.38 -17.97
N GLN A 435 17.72 6.63 -19.16
CA GLN A 435 16.57 5.87 -19.64
C GLN A 435 16.96 4.42 -19.93
N GLU A 436 16.25 3.50 -19.31
CA GLU A 436 16.43 2.06 -19.47
C GLU A 436 15.09 1.36 -19.67
N ASN A 437 15.11 0.29 -20.47
CA ASN A 437 13.97 -0.62 -20.60
C ASN A 437 13.99 -1.61 -19.45
N THR A 438 13.05 -1.47 -18.53
CA THR A 438 12.96 -2.34 -17.35
C THR A 438 12.51 -3.73 -17.77
N LYS A 439 13.38 -4.72 -17.59
CA LYS A 439 13.07 -6.14 -17.73
C LYS A 439 12.78 -6.74 -16.36
N LEU A 440 11.69 -7.49 -16.25
CA LEU A 440 11.33 -8.17 -15.03
C LEU A 440 11.85 -9.60 -15.09
N ARG A 441 12.73 -9.92 -14.14
CA ARG A 441 13.25 -11.26 -13.90
C ARG A 441 12.65 -11.81 -12.63
N LEU A 442 11.93 -12.90 -12.73
CA LEU A 442 11.37 -13.64 -11.62
C LEU A 442 12.09 -14.97 -11.49
N GLU A 443 12.78 -15.15 -10.40
CA GLU A 443 13.53 -16.37 -10.09
C GLU A 443 13.16 -16.84 -8.68
N PHE A 444 13.25 -18.14 -8.47
CA PHE A 444 13.15 -18.67 -7.12
C PHE A 444 14.39 -18.29 -6.32
N PRO A 445 14.28 -17.40 -5.30
CA PRO A 445 15.35 -17.26 -4.32
C PRO A 445 15.64 -18.59 -3.64
N ASP A 446 16.86 -18.82 -3.22
CA ASP A 446 17.27 -20.07 -2.53
C ASP A 446 16.37 -20.39 -1.33
N ASP A 447 15.95 -19.37 -0.60
CA ASP A 447 15.04 -19.53 0.55
C ASP A 447 13.64 -20.03 0.15
N VAL A 448 13.17 -19.72 -1.06
CA VAL A 448 11.91 -20.24 -1.58
C VAL A 448 12.12 -21.68 -2.09
N VAL A 449 13.20 -21.92 -2.84
CA VAL A 449 13.54 -23.26 -3.38
C VAL A 449 13.56 -24.31 -2.28
N LYS A 450 14.24 -24.04 -1.17
CA LYS A 450 14.37 -24.97 -0.03
C LYS A 450 13.04 -25.43 0.56
N LYS A 451 11.96 -24.66 0.37
CA LYS A 451 10.62 -24.93 0.92
C LYS A 451 9.63 -25.48 -0.09
N LEU A 452 10.02 -25.59 -1.35
CA LEU A 452 9.16 -26.18 -2.36
C LEU A 452 9.01 -27.68 -2.14
N ASP A 453 7.84 -28.20 -2.48
CA ASP A 453 7.66 -29.65 -2.56
C ASP A 453 8.33 -30.15 -3.86
N GLY A 454 9.41 -30.88 -3.73
CA GLY A 454 10.14 -31.45 -4.88
C GLY A 454 9.31 -32.43 -5.71
N ASN A 455 8.23 -32.95 -5.16
CA ASN A 455 7.33 -33.88 -5.85
C ASN A 455 6.11 -33.18 -6.49
N ASP A 456 6.02 -31.88 -6.38
CA ASP A 456 4.90 -31.11 -6.94
C ASP A 456 4.98 -31.06 -8.48
N PRO A 457 4.07 -31.70 -9.22
CA PRO A 457 4.11 -31.74 -10.69
C PRO A 457 3.85 -30.35 -11.32
N GLY A 458 3.32 -29.41 -10.56
CA GLY A 458 3.06 -28.02 -11.01
C GLY A 458 4.29 -27.12 -11.04
N ILE A 459 5.43 -27.59 -10.52
CA ILE A 459 6.66 -26.80 -10.43
C ILE A 459 7.78 -27.50 -11.20
N LYS A 460 8.23 -26.86 -12.28
CA LYS A 460 9.40 -27.35 -13.06
C LYS A 460 10.68 -26.93 -12.33
N LEU A 461 11.29 -27.85 -11.62
CA LEU A 461 12.56 -27.68 -10.93
C LEU A 461 13.71 -28.26 -11.75
N ASN A 462 14.87 -27.64 -11.69
CA ASN A 462 16.11 -28.20 -12.24
C ASN A 462 16.82 -29.10 -11.19
N ASN A 463 17.80 -29.88 -11.61
CA ASN A 463 18.53 -30.81 -10.72
C ASN A 463 19.19 -30.09 -9.53
N GLU A 464 19.75 -28.91 -9.75
CA GLU A 464 20.38 -28.12 -8.68
C GLU A 464 19.36 -27.70 -7.60
N GLN A 465 18.15 -27.32 -8.00
CA GLN A 465 17.06 -26.97 -7.09
C GLN A 465 16.58 -28.18 -6.30
N TYR A 466 16.46 -29.36 -6.92
CA TYR A 466 16.15 -30.60 -6.21
C TYR A 466 17.20 -30.93 -5.15
N VAL A 467 18.48 -30.79 -5.47
CA VAL A 467 19.58 -31.03 -4.49
C VAL A 467 19.47 -30.04 -3.31
N LYS A 468 19.13 -28.78 -3.57
CA LYS A 468 18.95 -27.77 -2.50
C LYS A 468 17.78 -28.12 -1.58
N ILE A 469 16.66 -28.59 -2.14
CA ILE A 469 15.50 -29.05 -1.36
C ILE A 469 15.88 -30.24 -0.46
N GLN A 470 16.45 -31.27 -1.06
CA GLN A 470 16.84 -32.48 -0.32
C GLN A 470 17.81 -32.15 0.81
N ARG A 471 18.87 -31.41 0.50
CA ARG A 471 19.86 -31.00 1.51
C ARG A 471 19.21 -30.24 2.67
N TYR A 472 18.29 -29.35 2.39
CA TYR A 472 17.58 -28.60 3.45
C TYR A 472 16.69 -29.51 4.28
N GLN A 473 15.98 -30.44 3.67
CA GLN A 473 15.17 -31.45 4.38
C GLN A 473 16.05 -32.31 5.29
N ASP A 474 17.17 -32.82 4.76
CA ASP A 474 18.12 -33.65 5.52
C ASP A 474 18.70 -32.87 6.72
N GLU A 475 19.09 -31.58 6.51
CA GLU A 475 19.59 -30.71 7.59
C GLU A 475 18.54 -30.50 8.70
N MET A 476 17.28 -30.29 8.34
CA MET A 476 16.20 -30.10 9.33
C MET A 476 15.83 -31.39 10.05
N ILE A 477 15.87 -32.55 9.37
CA ILE A 477 15.66 -33.85 9.96
C ILE A 477 16.80 -34.18 10.92
N GLU A 478 18.05 -33.89 10.58
CA GLU A 478 19.20 -34.05 11.47
C GLU A 478 19.07 -33.20 12.74
N LEU A 479 18.60 -31.96 12.58
CA LEU A 479 18.41 -31.04 13.69
C LEU A 479 17.23 -31.41 14.59
N LEU A 480 16.08 -31.75 14.03
CA LEU A 480 14.83 -31.87 14.80
C LEU A 480 14.35 -33.32 14.97
N GLY A 481 14.84 -34.24 14.14
CA GLY A 481 14.31 -35.57 14.00
C GLY A 481 13.15 -35.65 12.99
N THR A 482 13.02 -36.80 12.34
CA THR A 482 12.04 -37.03 11.26
C THR A 482 10.61 -36.76 11.71
N ASP A 483 10.20 -37.28 12.87
CA ASP A 483 8.82 -37.16 13.35
C ASP A 483 8.44 -35.74 13.68
N ILE A 484 9.33 -34.96 14.33
CA ILE A 484 9.09 -33.57 14.67
C ILE A 484 9.00 -32.76 13.40
N TRP A 485 9.99 -32.90 12.49
CA TRP A 485 10.01 -32.12 11.26
C TRP A 485 8.74 -32.30 10.43
N HIS A 486 8.30 -33.52 10.18
CA HIS A 486 7.08 -33.80 9.42
C HIS A 486 5.78 -33.27 10.07
N ARG A 487 5.76 -33.16 11.43
CA ARG A 487 4.60 -32.52 12.09
C ARG A 487 4.55 -31.03 11.91
N ILE A 488 5.71 -30.33 11.86
CA ILE A 488 5.75 -28.87 11.88
C ILE A 488 5.95 -28.23 10.51
N GLU A 489 6.55 -28.91 9.53
CA GLU A 489 6.94 -28.33 8.23
C GLU A 489 5.78 -27.63 7.49
N ARG A 490 4.54 -28.10 7.70
CA ARG A 490 3.33 -27.55 7.05
C ARG A 490 2.65 -26.45 7.84
N ILE A 491 3.08 -26.17 9.06
CA ILE A 491 2.49 -25.11 9.89
C ILE A 491 2.77 -23.75 9.23
N PRO A 492 1.76 -22.87 9.08
CA PRO A 492 1.91 -21.59 8.36
C PRO A 492 3.06 -20.73 8.85
N GLN A 493 3.31 -20.67 10.16
CA GLN A 493 4.40 -19.90 10.75
C GLN A 493 5.78 -20.48 10.36
N ILE A 494 5.91 -21.79 10.30
CA ILE A 494 7.14 -22.47 9.85
C ILE A 494 7.35 -22.24 8.35
N ARG A 495 6.28 -22.37 7.55
CA ARG A 495 6.35 -22.12 6.10
C ARG A 495 6.71 -20.69 5.76
N SER A 496 6.27 -19.71 6.53
CA SER A 496 6.57 -18.28 6.31
C SER A 496 7.96 -17.87 6.82
N CYS A 497 8.57 -18.61 7.76
CA CYS A 497 9.89 -18.31 8.33
C CYS A 497 11.00 -18.58 7.30
N LYS A 498 12.03 -17.73 7.20
CA LYS A 498 13.19 -17.96 6.33
C LYS A 498 13.95 -19.25 6.74
N PRO A 499 14.39 -20.12 5.79
CA PRO A 499 15.11 -21.34 6.10
C PRO A 499 16.34 -21.15 6.98
N SER A 500 17.15 -20.12 6.70
CA SER A 500 18.32 -19.77 7.51
C SER A 500 17.97 -19.46 8.96
N MET A 501 16.90 -18.68 9.18
CA MET A 501 16.41 -18.32 10.50
C MET A 501 15.86 -19.55 11.24
N LEU A 502 15.11 -20.41 10.54
CA LEU A 502 14.57 -21.63 11.12
C LEU A 502 15.68 -22.56 11.63
N LYS A 503 16.77 -22.69 10.84
CA LYS A 503 17.96 -23.46 11.22
C LYS A 503 18.62 -22.88 12.48
N ILE A 504 18.89 -21.57 12.53
CA ILE A 504 19.47 -20.90 13.69
C ILE A 504 18.63 -21.13 14.95
N ILE A 505 17.30 -21.03 14.85
CA ILE A 505 16.40 -21.27 15.98
C ILE A 505 16.50 -22.74 16.45
N ALA A 506 16.44 -23.70 15.54
CA ALA A 506 16.51 -25.12 15.86
C ALA A 506 17.86 -25.49 16.51
N GLU A 507 18.98 -24.99 15.96
CA GLU A 507 20.32 -25.18 16.51
C GLU A 507 20.42 -24.60 17.92
N LYS A 508 19.99 -23.34 18.13
CA LYS A 508 20.08 -22.69 19.43
C LYS A 508 19.23 -23.40 20.49
N LEU A 509 18.02 -23.85 20.13
CA LEU A 509 17.16 -24.60 21.06
C LEU A 509 17.78 -25.93 21.49
N LYS A 510 18.63 -26.57 20.69
CA LYS A 510 19.30 -27.84 21.03
C LYS A 510 20.63 -27.65 21.77
N THR A 511 21.37 -26.58 21.45
CA THR A 511 22.73 -26.37 21.98
C THR A 511 22.77 -25.57 23.27
N ASP A 512 21.82 -24.63 23.46
CA ASP A 512 21.72 -23.82 24.67
C ASP A 512 20.67 -24.40 25.63
N SER A 513 21.13 -25.04 26.69
CA SER A 513 20.27 -25.70 27.68
C SER A 513 19.41 -24.74 28.48
N ASN A 514 19.78 -23.44 28.57
CA ASN A 514 19.05 -22.43 29.36
C ASN A 514 18.00 -21.70 28.52
N TRP A 515 18.23 -21.60 27.23
CA TRP A 515 17.37 -20.80 26.37
C TRP A 515 15.90 -21.27 26.31
N PRO A 516 15.60 -22.57 26.22
CA PRO A 516 14.23 -23.07 26.30
C PRO A 516 13.51 -22.64 27.59
N THR A 517 14.21 -22.63 28.73
CA THR A 517 13.66 -22.23 30.04
C THR A 517 13.54 -20.71 30.16
N ASN A 518 14.52 -19.94 29.66
CA ASN A 518 14.45 -18.48 29.66
C ASN A 518 13.21 -17.97 28.91
N CYS A 519 12.77 -18.65 27.84
CA CYS A 519 11.57 -18.31 27.12
C CYS A 519 10.28 -18.45 27.96
N ASP A 520 10.27 -19.25 29.02
CA ASP A 520 9.11 -19.41 29.92
C ASP A 520 8.73 -18.09 30.62
N ALA A 521 9.69 -17.16 30.81
CA ALA A 521 9.46 -15.85 31.33
C ALA A 521 8.41 -15.04 30.54
N LEU A 522 8.26 -15.32 29.25
CA LEU A 522 7.25 -14.66 28.41
C LEU A 522 5.80 -15.09 28.70
N GLN A 523 5.60 -16.16 29.51
CA GLN A 523 4.26 -16.57 29.89
C GLN A 523 3.61 -15.62 30.91
N ASN A 524 4.41 -15.01 31.77
CA ASN A 524 3.93 -14.12 32.82
C ASN A 524 3.78 -12.66 32.33
N ASN A 525 3.25 -11.79 33.20
CA ASN A 525 3.12 -10.37 32.91
C ASN A 525 4.25 -9.52 33.54
N ASN A 526 5.33 -10.16 34.04
CA ASN A 526 6.46 -9.47 34.62
C ASN A 526 7.46 -9.02 33.55
N THR A 527 7.35 -7.78 33.13
CA THR A 527 8.18 -7.21 32.07
C THR A 527 9.69 -7.18 32.39
N TRP A 528 10.07 -7.28 33.67
CA TRP A 528 11.48 -7.38 34.07
C TRP A 528 12.07 -8.72 33.67
N GLU A 529 11.33 -9.78 33.81
CA GLU A 529 11.74 -11.15 33.44
C GLU A 529 11.79 -11.31 31.90
N TRP A 530 11.00 -10.53 31.15
CA TRP A 530 11.05 -10.56 29.67
C TRP A 530 12.37 -10.09 29.09
N ARG A 531 13.16 -9.28 29.84
CA ARG A 531 14.38 -8.63 29.32
C ARG A 531 15.39 -9.63 28.79
N ASP A 532 15.65 -10.70 29.53
CA ASP A 532 16.65 -11.67 29.15
C ASP A 532 16.13 -12.57 28.00
N ALA A 533 14.89 -13.06 28.11
CA ALA A 533 14.25 -13.82 27.05
C ALA A 533 14.18 -13.04 25.73
N LEU A 534 13.75 -11.78 25.76
CA LEU A 534 13.71 -10.93 24.56
C LEU A 534 15.10 -10.55 24.07
N GLY A 535 16.08 -10.39 24.96
CA GLY A 535 17.47 -10.11 24.59
C GLY A 535 18.04 -11.20 23.69
N ASP A 536 17.91 -12.46 24.09
CA ASP A 536 18.37 -13.63 23.35
C ASP A 536 17.66 -13.79 22.01
N ILE A 537 16.34 -13.54 21.98
CA ILE A 537 15.52 -13.65 20.76
C ILE A 537 15.88 -12.53 19.76
N ILE A 538 16.02 -11.28 20.24
CA ILE A 538 16.38 -10.13 19.41
C ILE A 538 17.80 -10.27 18.85
N GLU A 539 18.69 -10.99 19.54
CA GLU A 539 20.03 -11.26 19.05
C GLU A 539 20.01 -12.11 17.78
N ILE A 540 19.12 -13.09 17.69
CA ILE A 540 18.92 -13.92 16.50
C ILE A 540 18.46 -13.08 15.31
N LEU A 541 17.68 -12.02 15.56
CA LEU A 541 17.14 -11.15 14.53
C LEU A 541 18.15 -10.17 13.93
N GLU A 542 19.40 -10.12 14.44
CA GLU A 542 20.47 -9.22 13.98
C GLU A 542 20.05 -7.73 13.87
N TYR A 543 19.04 -7.31 14.66
CA TYR A 543 18.51 -5.97 14.60
C TYR A 543 19.49 -4.94 15.21
N HIS A 544 19.89 -3.93 14.44
CA HIS A 544 20.95 -2.99 14.82
C HIS A 544 20.68 -2.15 16.09
N ARG A 545 19.41 -2.01 16.50
CA ARG A 545 18.99 -1.27 17.73
C ARG A 545 18.38 -2.20 18.79
N LYS A 546 18.95 -3.37 18.96
CA LYS A 546 18.49 -4.45 19.86
C LYS A 546 18.07 -3.97 21.26
N GLY A 547 18.91 -3.16 21.92
CA GLY A 547 18.63 -2.66 23.26
C GLY A 547 17.37 -1.81 23.33
N HIS A 548 17.19 -0.89 22.40
CA HIS A 548 16.01 -0.03 22.32
C HIS A 548 14.72 -0.83 22.07
N LEU A 549 14.76 -1.83 21.17
CA LEU A 549 13.61 -2.68 20.91
C LEU A 549 13.13 -3.44 22.13
N ARG A 550 14.06 -3.97 22.94
CA ARG A 550 13.74 -4.65 24.20
C ARG A 550 13.07 -3.72 25.21
N TYR A 551 13.60 -2.53 25.43
CA TYR A 551 12.97 -1.53 26.29
C TYR A 551 11.57 -1.15 25.80
N TYR A 552 11.45 -0.92 24.49
CA TYR A 552 10.15 -0.60 23.89
C TYR A 552 9.14 -1.73 24.07
N ALA A 553 9.49 -2.99 23.80
CA ALA A 553 8.60 -4.12 23.98
C ALA A 553 8.09 -4.24 25.42
N CYS A 554 8.97 -4.01 26.40
CA CYS A 554 8.55 -3.95 27.81
C CYS A 554 7.64 -2.75 28.14
N ALA A 555 7.89 -1.57 27.56
CA ALA A 555 7.07 -0.38 27.78
C ALA A 555 5.69 -0.51 27.14
N CYS A 556 5.60 -1.03 25.89
CA CYS A 556 4.34 -1.13 25.18
C CYS A 556 3.40 -2.22 25.70
N SER A 557 3.85 -3.13 26.58
CA SER A 557 2.98 -4.10 27.24
C SER A 557 1.78 -3.49 27.98
N ASN A 558 1.87 -2.20 28.31
CA ASN A 558 0.77 -1.40 28.84
C ASN A 558 0.17 -0.44 27.80
N GLY A 559 0.47 -0.61 26.52
CA GLY A 559 0.15 0.34 25.45
C GLY A 559 -1.32 0.68 25.28
N TRP A 560 -2.24 -0.22 25.63
CA TRP A 560 -3.66 0.09 25.65
C TRP A 560 -4.07 1.00 26.83
N LYS A 561 -3.39 0.91 27.97
CA LYS A 561 -3.64 1.75 29.14
C LYS A 561 -3.01 3.14 29.01
N MET A 562 -1.93 3.27 28.26
CA MET A 562 -1.19 4.51 28.01
C MET A 562 -1.64 5.18 26.71
N THR A 563 -1.55 6.51 26.67
CA THR A 563 -1.57 7.28 25.41
C THR A 563 -0.21 7.20 24.72
N ILE A 564 -0.12 7.55 23.43
CA ILE A 564 1.15 7.61 22.71
C ILE A 564 2.10 8.64 23.36
N LYS A 565 1.56 9.76 23.85
CA LYS A 565 2.30 10.79 24.60
C LYS A 565 2.90 10.24 25.89
N GLU A 566 2.14 9.49 26.68
CA GLU A 566 2.63 8.84 27.90
C GLU A 566 3.68 7.78 27.58
N LEU A 567 3.43 6.94 26.58
CA LEU A 567 4.40 5.93 26.13
C LEU A 567 5.73 6.59 25.71
N TYR A 568 5.69 7.67 24.94
CA TYR A 568 6.89 8.42 24.59
C TYR A 568 7.63 8.93 25.84
N ASN A 569 6.90 9.45 26.81
CA ASN A 569 7.52 9.93 28.06
C ASN A 569 8.22 8.83 28.87
N THR A 570 7.78 7.57 28.76
CA THR A 570 8.43 6.42 29.43
C THR A 570 9.70 5.97 28.72
N VAL A 571 9.86 6.24 27.41
CA VAL A 571 10.98 5.71 26.59
C VAL A 571 11.96 6.78 26.10
N LYS A 572 11.60 8.06 26.12
CA LYS A 572 12.44 9.16 25.59
C LYS A 572 13.82 9.25 26.23
N ASP A 573 13.93 8.97 27.53
CA ASP A 573 15.18 9.05 28.28
C ASP A 573 16.18 7.93 27.87
N TYR A 574 15.72 6.92 27.15
CA TYR A 574 16.55 5.89 26.52
C TYR A 574 16.94 6.23 25.07
N GLY A 575 16.73 7.49 24.63
CA GLY A 575 17.06 7.96 23.29
C GLY A 575 16.10 7.43 22.20
N ILE A 576 14.88 7.05 22.57
CA ILE A 576 13.82 6.59 21.64
C ILE A 576 12.98 7.78 21.22
N THR A 577 12.89 8.02 19.90
CA THR A 577 12.08 9.08 19.28
C THR A 577 10.67 8.61 18.99
N TYR A 578 9.75 9.51 18.55
CA TYR A 578 8.43 9.12 18.08
C TYR A 578 8.49 8.20 16.86
N GLU A 579 9.41 8.47 15.93
CA GLU A 579 9.64 7.67 14.74
C GLU A 579 10.10 6.26 15.10
N ASP A 580 10.95 6.15 16.14
CA ASP A 580 11.38 4.86 16.68
C ASP A 580 10.22 4.07 17.27
N ILE A 581 9.31 4.73 18.04
CA ILE A 581 8.13 4.07 18.62
C ILE A 581 7.33 3.37 17.52
N PHE A 582 7.01 4.06 16.43
CA PHE A 582 6.19 3.48 15.37
C PHE A 582 6.94 2.44 14.53
N THR A 583 8.26 2.58 14.41
CA THR A 583 9.12 1.58 13.78
C THR A 583 9.19 0.31 14.62
N PHE A 584 9.39 0.45 15.93
CA PHE A 584 9.47 -0.69 16.84
C PHE A 584 8.12 -1.38 17.00
N GLU A 585 7.01 -0.64 17.02
CA GLU A 585 5.66 -1.23 17.07
C GLU A 585 5.44 -2.18 15.89
N ARG A 586 5.79 -1.76 14.67
CA ARG A 586 5.72 -2.64 13.50
C ARG A 586 6.66 -3.83 13.62
N TYR A 587 7.87 -3.59 14.09
CA TYR A 587 8.85 -4.66 14.25
C TYR A 587 8.39 -5.70 15.28
N VAL A 588 7.83 -5.26 16.41
CA VAL A 588 7.27 -6.14 17.44
C VAL A 588 6.09 -6.94 16.88
N SER A 589 5.16 -6.28 16.19
CA SER A 589 3.94 -6.92 15.70
C SER A 589 4.16 -7.89 14.54
N PHE A 590 5.19 -7.70 13.72
CA PHE A 590 5.44 -8.57 12.56
C PHE A 590 6.67 -9.46 12.74
N ASN A 591 7.85 -8.87 12.95
CA ASN A 591 9.09 -9.63 12.96
C ASN A 591 9.28 -10.42 14.26
N LEU A 592 9.22 -9.72 15.39
CA LEU A 592 9.46 -10.33 16.70
C LEU A 592 8.40 -11.38 17.02
N SER A 593 7.13 -11.06 16.84
CA SER A 593 6.01 -11.98 17.10
C SER A 593 6.11 -13.26 16.24
N SER A 594 6.45 -13.10 14.94
CA SER A 594 6.63 -14.24 14.03
C SER A 594 7.75 -15.18 14.48
N ILE A 595 8.89 -14.62 14.89
CA ILE A 595 10.03 -15.43 15.34
C ILE A 595 9.71 -16.11 16.68
N ILE A 596 9.06 -15.43 17.62
CA ILE A 596 8.64 -16.03 18.89
C ILE A 596 7.63 -17.16 18.64
N ALA A 597 6.74 -17.01 17.66
CA ALA A 597 5.81 -18.07 17.26
C ALA A 597 6.56 -19.33 16.78
N VAL A 598 7.56 -19.16 15.94
CA VAL A 598 8.42 -20.28 15.44
C VAL A 598 9.17 -20.92 16.60
N ILE A 599 9.79 -20.12 17.48
CA ILE A 599 10.48 -20.61 18.67
C ILE A 599 9.53 -21.44 19.53
N ASN A 600 8.31 -20.94 19.79
CA ASN A 600 7.33 -21.64 20.60
C ASN A 600 6.92 -22.99 19.99
N ILE A 601 6.69 -23.05 18.67
CA ILE A 601 6.32 -24.28 17.98
C ILE A 601 7.44 -25.32 18.11
N ILE A 602 8.67 -24.98 17.75
CA ILE A 602 9.81 -25.93 17.82
C ILE A 602 10.11 -26.33 19.26
N ARG A 603 10.04 -25.37 20.20
CA ARG A 603 10.29 -25.61 21.61
C ARG A 603 9.27 -26.57 22.23
N GLN A 604 7.98 -26.43 21.92
CA GLN A 604 6.93 -27.33 22.42
C GLN A 604 7.11 -28.76 21.90
N GLU A 605 7.62 -28.93 20.69
CA GLU A 605 7.93 -30.27 20.13
C GLU A 605 9.18 -30.90 20.73
N LEU A 606 10.24 -30.11 20.96
CA LEU A 606 11.49 -30.61 21.56
C LEU A 606 11.37 -30.81 23.07
N TYR A 607 10.60 -29.95 23.74
CA TYR A 607 10.44 -29.90 25.20
C TYR A 607 8.94 -29.83 25.58
N PRO A 608 8.20 -30.94 25.54
CA PRO A 608 6.75 -30.96 25.75
C PRO A 608 6.29 -30.41 27.12
N ASN A 609 7.17 -30.38 28.11
CA ASN A 609 6.89 -29.82 29.43
C ASN A 609 7.16 -28.30 29.54
N SER A 610 7.67 -27.68 28.50
CA SER A 610 7.91 -26.22 28.49
C SER A 610 6.60 -25.44 28.45
N SER A 611 6.59 -24.23 29.01
CA SER A 611 5.40 -23.37 29.03
C SER A 611 4.99 -22.91 27.63
N ASN A 612 3.69 -22.89 27.33
CA ASN A 612 3.20 -22.37 26.06
C ASN A 612 3.12 -20.83 26.11
N ILE A 613 3.95 -20.16 25.29
CA ILE A 613 4.00 -18.68 25.20
C ILE A 613 3.15 -18.10 24.07
N ALA A 614 2.18 -18.86 23.53
CA ALA A 614 1.29 -18.40 22.47
C ALA A 614 0.50 -17.13 22.84
N ASN A 615 0.16 -16.93 24.12
CA ASN A 615 -0.49 -15.72 24.59
C ASN A 615 0.40 -14.46 24.44
N PHE A 616 1.71 -14.59 24.68
CA PHE A 616 2.66 -13.51 24.41
C PHE A 616 2.74 -13.19 22.93
N VAL A 617 2.85 -14.24 22.09
CA VAL A 617 2.86 -14.09 20.62
C VAL A 617 1.60 -13.34 20.15
N TYR A 618 0.44 -13.74 20.64
CA TYR A 618 -0.84 -13.08 20.33
C TYR A 618 -0.83 -11.61 20.71
N LYS A 619 -0.42 -11.26 21.93
CA LYS A 619 -0.33 -9.87 22.39
C LYS A 619 0.68 -9.07 21.57
N ALA A 620 1.87 -9.63 21.32
CA ALA A 620 2.92 -8.98 20.54
C ALA A 620 2.49 -8.73 19.10
N SER A 621 1.81 -9.70 18.45
CA SER A 621 1.32 -9.55 17.07
C SER A 621 0.30 -8.43 16.89
N ASN A 622 -0.38 -8.03 17.97
CA ASN A 622 -1.28 -6.89 18.01
C ASN A 622 -0.64 -5.64 18.66
N ALA A 623 0.69 -5.56 18.75
CA ALA A 623 1.41 -4.48 19.43
C ALA A 623 0.91 -4.23 20.88
N PHE A 624 0.52 -5.27 21.61
CA PHE A 624 -0.10 -5.23 22.93
C PHE A 624 -1.38 -4.39 23.03
N LEU A 625 -2.04 -4.13 21.92
CA LEU A 625 -3.39 -3.57 21.87
C LEU A 625 -4.42 -4.69 21.85
N PRO A 626 -5.68 -4.43 22.23
CA PRO A 626 -6.78 -5.32 21.89
C PRO A 626 -6.79 -5.58 20.38
N LYS A 627 -6.99 -6.83 19.98
CA LYS A 627 -6.98 -7.25 18.57
C LYS A 627 -7.85 -6.37 17.69
N ILE A 628 -9.07 -6.09 18.15
CA ILE A 628 -10.02 -5.24 17.42
C ILE A 628 -9.47 -3.82 17.22
N VAL A 629 -8.85 -3.23 18.25
CA VAL A 629 -8.28 -1.88 18.15
C VAL A 629 -7.14 -1.84 17.13
N PHE A 630 -6.25 -2.84 17.15
CA PHE A 630 -5.16 -2.97 16.17
C PHE A 630 -5.69 -3.10 14.73
N GLN A 631 -6.74 -3.90 14.53
CA GLN A 631 -7.41 -4.04 13.25
C GLN A 631 -8.13 -2.77 12.81
N LEU A 632 -8.80 -2.04 13.73
CA LEU A 632 -9.45 -0.77 13.43
C LEU A 632 -8.48 0.32 12.96
N GLU A 633 -7.23 0.31 13.45
CA GLU A 633 -6.19 1.22 12.92
C GLU A 633 -5.87 0.93 11.45
N GLU A 634 -5.92 -0.32 11.01
CA GLU A 634 -5.79 -0.68 9.60
C GLU A 634 -6.97 -0.16 8.76
N TYR A 635 -8.14 -0.04 9.36
CA TYR A 635 -9.34 0.55 8.77
C TYR A 635 -9.38 2.09 8.87
N GLY A 636 -8.34 2.70 9.44
CA GLY A 636 -8.19 4.15 9.55
C GLY A 636 -8.85 4.79 10.76
N LEU A 637 -9.18 4.00 11.81
CA LEU A 637 -9.64 4.51 13.11
C LEU A 637 -8.49 4.47 14.13
N PRO A 638 -7.89 5.62 14.51
CA PRO A 638 -6.79 5.66 15.47
C PRO A 638 -7.20 5.13 16.85
N ARG A 639 -6.26 4.46 17.54
CA ARG A 639 -6.47 3.91 18.90
C ARG A 639 -6.98 4.95 19.91
N MET A 640 -6.63 6.23 19.77
CA MET A 640 -7.10 7.28 20.66
C MET A 640 -8.61 7.44 20.59
N ILE A 641 -9.19 7.34 19.40
CA ILE A 641 -10.64 7.41 19.19
C ILE A 641 -11.29 6.11 19.63
N SER A 642 -10.68 4.95 19.30
CA SER A 642 -11.13 3.64 19.77
C SER A 642 -11.22 3.60 21.31
N LYS A 643 -10.24 4.18 22.02
CA LYS A 643 -10.24 4.29 23.48
C LYS A 643 -11.40 5.15 24.00
N LYS A 644 -11.71 6.26 23.33
CA LYS A 644 -12.88 7.09 23.69
C LYS A 644 -14.19 6.34 23.50
N ILE A 645 -14.32 5.54 22.44
CA ILE A 645 -15.51 4.70 22.17
C ILE A 645 -15.66 3.61 23.24
N GLN A 646 -14.57 2.92 23.58
CA GLN A 646 -14.55 1.91 24.65
C GLN A 646 -14.95 2.51 26.00
N ASN A 647 -14.34 3.65 26.37
CA ASN A 647 -14.64 4.33 27.64
C ASN A 647 -16.08 4.85 27.74
N ALA A 648 -16.68 5.18 26.59
CA ALA A 648 -18.10 5.57 26.53
C ALA A 648 -19.06 4.37 26.61
N GLY A 649 -18.53 3.13 26.63
CA GLY A 649 -19.34 1.90 26.70
C GLY A 649 -20.18 1.64 25.43
N LEU A 650 -19.84 2.24 24.29
CA LEU A 650 -20.66 2.17 23.08
C LEU A 650 -20.43 0.87 22.30
N ILE A 651 -19.19 0.42 22.22
CA ILE A 651 -18.79 -0.83 21.58
C ILE A 651 -17.70 -1.46 22.45
N ASN A 652 -17.83 -2.74 22.75
CA ASN A 652 -16.78 -3.47 23.47
C ASN A 652 -15.67 -3.87 22.51
N LEU A 653 -14.57 -3.12 22.52
CA LEU A 653 -13.38 -3.31 21.68
C LEU A 653 -12.30 -4.19 22.34
N GLU A 654 -12.50 -4.60 23.59
CA GLU A 654 -11.59 -5.49 24.34
C GLU A 654 -12.00 -6.96 24.27
N ASP A 655 -13.09 -7.28 23.56
CA ASP A 655 -13.56 -8.64 23.35
C ASP A 655 -12.80 -9.31 22.20
N ASP A 656 -11.74 -10.02 22.55
CA ASP A 656 -10.88 -10.73 21.59
C ASP A 656 -11.60 -11.89 20.86
N SER A 657 -12.79 -12.32 21.30
CA SER A 657 -13.60 -13.35 20.65
C SER A 657 -14.34 -12.83 19.42
N LYS A 658 -14.52 -11.50 19.29
CA LYS A 658 -15.22 -10.89 18.16
C LYS A 658 -14.37 -10.90 16.89
N GLU A 659 -15.02 -11.14 15.76
CA GLU A 659 -14.45 -10.83 14.44
C GLU A 659 -14.62 -9.33 14.14
N ILE A 660 -13.66 -8.77 13.41
CA ILE A 660 -13.71 -7.36 12.94
C ILE A 660 -15.00 -7.07 12.13
N THR A 661 -15.51 -8.04 11.40
CA THR A 661 -16.74 -7.93 10.61
C THR A 661 -17.96 -7.64 11.48
N ILE A 662 -18.05 -8.25 12.66
CA ILE A 662 -19.13 -8.01 13.65
C ILE A 662 -19.01 -6.58 14.20
N VAL A 663 -17.82 -6.16 14.57
CA VAL A 663 -17.58 -4.81 15.09
C VAL A 663 -17.89 -3.73 14.04
N ILE A 664 -17.58 -3.97 12.78
CA ILE A 664 -17.96 -3.09 11.67
C ILE A 664 -19.50 -2.99 11.55
N GLN A 665 -20.22 -4.08 11.75
CA GLN A 665 -21.69 -4.06 11.75
C GLN A 665 -22.24 -3.28 12.95
N GLU A 666 -21.65 -3.42 14.15
CA GLU A 666 -22.01 -2.62 15.33
C GLU A 666 -21.82 -1.12 15.04
N PHE A 667 -20.70 -0.70 14.42
CA PHE A 667 -20.48 0.70 14.00
C PHE A 667 -21.56 1.17 13.02
N ASN A 668 -21.89 0.37 12.01
CA ASN A 668 -22.91 0.73 11.03
C ASN A 668 -24.32 0.82 11.66
N THR A 669 -24.63 0.00 12.65
CA THR A 669 -25.91 0.01 13.38
C THR A 669 -26.04 1.24 14.27
N ILE A 670 -25.00 1.58 15.02
CA ILE A 670 -24.96 2.73 15.91
C ILE A 670 -25.02 4.04 15.10
N GLY A 671 -24.31 4.13 14.00
CA GLY A 671 -24.26 5.30 13.16
C GLY A 671 -23.44 6.46 13.72
N ILE A 672 -23.03 7.36 12.83
CA ILE A 672 -22.09 8.44 13.19
C ILE A 672 -22.68 9.49 14.12
N GLU A 673 -23.94 9.86 13.90
CA GLU A 673 -24.61 10.90 14.68
C GLU A 673 -24.69 10.52 16.16
N TYR A 674 -25.02 9.26 16.44
CA TYR A 674 -25.07 8.75 17.81
C TYR A 674 -23.67 8.70 18.44
N LEU A 675 -22.64 8.28 17.70
CA LEU A 675 -21.25 8.29 18.18
C LEU A 675 -20.79 9.72 18.51
N GLU A 676 -21.06 10.69 17.65
CA GLU A 676 -20.68 12.10 17.89
C GLU A 676 -21.39 12.71 19.13
N GLN A 677 -22.61 12.27 19.43
CA GLN A 677 -23.37 12.75 20.59
C GLN A 677 -22.96 12.10 21.91
N LYS A 678 -22.61 10.81 21.88
CA LYS A 678 -22.40 10.01 23.10
C LYS A 678 -20.94 9.91 23.53
N ILE A 679 -19.97 10.16 22.64
CA ILE A 679 -18.57 10.16 23.05
C ILE A 679 -18.24 11.48 23.74
N PRO A 680 -17.84 11.45 25.03
CA PRO A 680 -17.49 12.67 25.75
C PRO A 680 -16.16 13.26 25.23
N ASN A 681 -16.04 14.58 25.26
CA ASN A 681 -14.81 15.32 24.91
C ASN A 681 -14.25 14.99 23.52
N LEU A 682 -15.15 14.81 22.53
CA LEU A 682 -14.75 14.52 21.15
C LEU A 682 -14.19 15.78 20.52
N HIS A 683 -12.92 15.75 20.10
CA HIS A 683 -12.26 16.86 19.40
C HIS A 683 -12.88 17.06 18.01
N SER A 684 -12.87 18.30 17.48
CA SER A 684 -13.40 18.59 16.13
C SER A 684 -12.76 17.70 15.06
N PHE A 685 -11.46 17.43 15.19
CA PHE A 685 -10.75 16.57 14.27
C PHE A 685 -11.07 15.07 14.46
N ASP A 686 -11.42 14.61 15.66
CA ASP A 686 -11.95 13.25 15.88
C ASP A 686 -13.22 13.03 15.04
N LYS A 687 -14.11 14.02 14.97
CA LYS A 687 -15.32 13.95 14.14
C LYS A 687 -15.01 13.81 12.67
N TYR A 688 -13.99 14.54 12.17
CA TYR A 688 -13.51 14.40 10.80
C TYR A 688 -13.02 12.97 10.52
N ILE A 689 -12.20 12.41 11.43
CA ILE A 689 -11.68 11.04 11.30
C ILE A 689 -12.83 10.02 11.35
N LEU A 690 -13.76 10.15 12.30
CA LEU A 690 -14.92 9.27 12.41
C LEU A 690 -15.78 9.29 11.15
N LYS A 691 -16.03 10.48 10.56
CA LYS A 691 -16.75 10.60 9.27
C LYS A 691 -16.03 9.85 8.16
N HIS A 692 -14.72 10.00 8.07
CA HIS A 692 -13.93 9.31 7.07
C HIS A 692 -13.92 7.79 7.27
N PHE A 693 -13.75 7.33 8.52
CA PHE A 693 -13.81 5.92 8.89
C PHE A 693 -15.18 5.32 8.55
N MET A 694 -16.27 5.94 9.01
CA MET A 694 -17.65 5.48 8.77
C MET A 694 -17.97 5.40 7.27
N ASN A 695 -17.54 6.38 6.48
CA ASN A 695 -17.68 6.34 5.03
C ASN A 695 -16.90 5.17 4.39
N GLY A 696 -15.78 4.77 4.99
CA GLY A 696 -14.96 3.64 4.53
C GLY A 696 -15.51 2.27 4.88
N ILE A 697 -16.39 2.16 5.87
CA ILE A 697 -16.98 0.89 6.33
C ILE A 697 -18.46 0.74 5.94
N ARG A 698 -19.12 1.79 5.44
CA ARG A 698 -20.53 1.71 5.00
C ARG A 698 -20.65 0.67 3.89
N CYS A 699 -21.35 -0.42 4.18
CA CYS A 699 -21.90 -1.32 3.20
C CYS A 699 -23.15 -0.68 2.60
N ILE A 700 -23.37 -0.82 1.29
CA ILE A 700 -24.66 -0.46 0.69
C ILE A 700 -25.67 -1.50 1.19
N THR A 701 -26.36 -1.17 2.27
CA THR A 701 -27.53 -1.94 2.69
C THR A 701 -28.63 -1.71 1.67
N THR A 702 -29.22 -2.81 1.19
CA THR A 702 -30.32 -2.86 0.20
C THR A 702 -31.62 -2.16 0.66
N ASN A 703 -31.62 -1.45 1.79
CA ASN A 703 -32.80 -0.84 2.40
C ASN A 703 -32.89 0.70 2.27
N GLN A 704 -32.46 1.25 1.15
CA GLN A 704 -32.94 2.56 0.70
C GLN A 704 -33.64 2.40 -0.65
N LYS A 705 -34.77 1.67 -0.63
CA LYS A 705 -35.89 1.92 -1.53
C LYS A 705 -36.63 3.15 -0.96
N ASN A 706 -36.31 4.29 -1.53
CA ASN A 706 -37.27 5.38 -1.83
C ASN A 706 -36.58 6.38 -2.73
#